data_a3459f2d290c9115972141f7a6347a70
#
_entry.id   a3459f2d290c9115972141f7a6347a70
#
_cell.length_a   1.000
_cell.length_b   1.000
_cell.length_c   1.000
_cell.angle_alpha   90.00
_cell.angle_beta   90.00
_cell.angle_gamma   90.00
#
_symmetry.space_group_name_H-M   'P 1'
#
loop_
_entity.id
_entity.type
_entity.pdbx_description
1 polymer ?
#
loop_
_entity_poly.entity_id
_entity_poly.type
_entity_poly.pdbx_seq_one_letter_code
_entity_poly.pdbx_strand_id
1 'polypeptide(L)'
;MEIKVSEELNFIIRYAGDEAMRTGYYAIGHDHLFLGIIRHGDNDACRVLQILGIDPDDFKRFIDSHIFSKDPIPYTDSDRLYFSRHCQNILNLTVIEATRLHSELACPIHLLLALCHTTESFGQAYLHDKGIDYGKVLSALHDSGMIPARSQETGAPGSPEERPKEGQGSETQPREDSVSITDFGTDLTRAAAEGRLDPVVGRDAEIARVIEILGRRKKNNPMLIGEPGVGKSAIVEGIALRIASGSISPALAKKRLVSLDIASIVAGTRYRGDFEKRVKMIIKEAASDPDLILFIDEFHTIVGAGGAQGSLDAANMLKPALARGEIQCIGATTMDEFAKIIEKDGALDRRFQKIVVEPTGIRQSLEILQSIKGNYEKFHNVTYSTEALEACVRLTDRYIPDMHLPDKAIDAMDEAGSMIRLASPSSRKHGNVVGPDDIAAVVSKMTGIPVSRVAQSEGNRLLGMQARLQERVIGQDDAVDKVVRAIRRNRAGLKDPHRPIGTFLFFGPTGVGKTQLAKCLAEYLFDSEDNMIRIDMSEYTEKFTASRLIGAPPGYVGHGEGGQLSEQVRRKPYSVVLLDEIEKAHPDIFNLLLQVLDEGRLTDSMGRSVNFRNTIVIMTSNAGTRELEEYGKGVGFATAGKDVGRNRQGVLEKAIRKVFPPEFLNRVDEQVFFRSLVREDMEKIIDIELKDLKSRTLEAGYRLNVTPSAKRFVADAGFDPAYGARPLKRAVMKYVEDPVSEFIITDRILHPVRKAGEEPRSIRLSLSRDHEQTVVSLKD
;
A
#
# COMPACT_ATOMS: atom_id res chain seq x y z
N MET A 1 -23.37 -5.94 -11.04
CA MET A 1 -23.61 -5.55 -12.45
C MET A 1 -22.59 -4.48 -12.80
N GLU A 2 -21.81 -4.67 -13.85
CA GLU A 2 -20.99 -3.56 -14.39
C GLU A 2 -21.91 -2.60 -15.13
N ILE A 3 -22.09 -1.41 -14.59
CA ILE A 3 -22.87 -0.36 -15.24
C ILE A 3 -21.99 0.28 -16.32
N LYS A 4 -22.47 0.27 -17.55
CA LYS A 4 -21.81 0.90 -18.68
C LYS A 4 -22.11 2.40 -18.72
N VAL A 5 -21.17 3.19 -19.22
CA VAL A 5 -21.34 4.63 -19.42
C VAL A 5 -22.03 4.87 -20.76
N SER A 6 -23.03 5.77 -20.81
CA SER A 6 -23.72 6.13 -22.06
C SER A 6 -22.80 6.91 -23.00
N GLU A 7 -23.06 6.87 -24.31
CA GLU A 7 -22.29 7.64 -25.29
C GLU A 7 -22.40 9.15 -25.04
N GLU A 8 -23.58 9.62 -24.65
CA GLU A 8 -23.82 11.03 -24.31
C GLU A 8 -22.97 11.49 -23.13
N LEU A 9 -22.86 10.68 -22.08
CA LEU A 9 -22.04 10.99 -20.93
C LEU A 9 -20.54 11.03 -21.28
N ASN A 10 -20.09 10.15 -22.18
CA ASN A 10 -18.72 10.19 -22.69
C ASN A 10 -18.43 11.48 -23.48
N PHE A 11 -19.40 11.98 -24.28
CA PHE A 11 -19.27 13.26 -24.95
C PHE A 11 -19.18 14.43 -23.96
N ILE A 12 -20.02 14.42 -22.93
CA ILE A 12 -20.01 15.46 -21.87
C ILE A 12 -18.66 15.50 -21.15
N ILE A 13 -18.09 14.34 -20.84
CA ILE A 13 -16.77 14.25 -20.23
C ILE A 13 -15.66 14.83 -21.15
N ARG A 14 -15.76 14.57 -22.45
CA ARG A 14 -14.85 15.21 -23.44
C ARG A 14 -15.02 16.73 -23.48
N TYR A 15 -16.24 17.21 -23.53
CA TYR A 15 -16.52 18.63 -23.51
C TYR A 15 -16.04 19.31 -22.21
N ALA A 16 -16.11 18.62 -21.09
CA ALA A 16 -15.52 19.12 -19.84
C ALA A 16 -13.99 19.29 -19.93
N GLY A 17 -13.30 18.40 -20.66
CA GLY A 17 -11.88 18.56 -20.99
C GLY A 17 -11.61 19.79 -21.87
N ASP A 18 -12.41 19.98 -22.92
CA ASP A 18 -12.30 21.16 -23.79
C ASP A 18 -12.55 22.47 -23.01
N GLU A 19 -13.53 22.47 -22.10
CA GLU A 19 -13.84 23.63 -21.26
C GLU A 19 -12.71 23.90 -20.24
N ALA A 20 -12.05 22.86 -19.71
CA ALA A 20 -10.87 23.02 -18.86
C ALA A 20 -9.73 23.68 -19.64
N MET A 21 -9.47 23.26 -20.88
CA MET A 21 -8.49 23.93 -21.76
C MET A 21 -8.86 25.37 -22.04
N ARG A 22 -10.13 25.66 -22.36
CA ARG A 22 -10.62 27.00 -22.63
C ARG A 22 -10.43 27.96 -21.46
N THR A 23 -10.60 27.46 -20.25
CA THR A 23 -10.47 28.21 -19.00
C THR A 23 -9.04 28.24 -18.45
N GLY A 24 -8.08 27.54 -19.07
CA GLY A 24 -6.67 27.52 -18.72
C GLY A 24 -6.27 26.59 -17.58
N TYR A 25 -7.02 25.50 -17.35
CA TYR A 25 -6.75 24.52 -16.31
C TYR A 25 -6.39 23.15 -16.88
N TYR A 26 -5.30 22.54 -16.42
CA TYR A 26 -4.94 21.14 -16.74
C TYR A 26 -5.77 20.13 -15.94
N ALA A 27 -6.32 20.54 -14.80
CA ALA A 27 -7.15 19.71 -13.94
C ALA A 27 -8.64 19.92 -14.28
N ILE A 28 -9.31 18.85 -14.71
CA ILE A 28 -10.77 18.88 -14.94
C ILE A 28 -11.45 18.81 -13.57
N GLY A 29 -12.22 19.86 -13.22
CA GLY A 29 -12.98 19.98 -11.96
C GLY A 29 -14.48 19.89 -12.16
N HIS A 30 -15.23 20.04 -11.07
CA HIS A 30 -16.71 19.97 -11.03
C HIS A 30 -17.38 20.98 -11.99
N ASP A 31 -16.92 22.22 -11.98
CA ASP A 31 -17.47 23.29 -12.79
C ASP A 31 -17.28 23.03 -14.29
N HIS A 32 -16.19 22.37 -14.68
CA HIS A 32 -15.97 21.94 -16.05
C HIS A 32 -16.97 20.84 -16.47
N LEU A 33 -17.40 19.96 -15.54
CA LEU A 33 -18.46 18.97 -15.82
C LEU A 33 -19.82 19.64 -16.04
N PHE A 34 -20.19 20.68 -15.25
CA PHE A 34 -21.38 21.47 -15.51
C PHE A 34 -21.32 22.16 -16.88
N LEU A 35 -20.18 22.76 -17.23
CA LEU A 35 -19.99 23.36 -18.56
C LEU A 35 -20.06 22.33 -19.68
N GLY A 36 -19.57 21.11 -19.46
CA GLY A 36 -19.71 19.99 -20.39
C GLY A 36 -21.15 19.60 -20.64
N ILE A 37 -21.99 19.53 -19.57
CA ILE A 37 -23.43 19.26 -19.68
C ILE A 37 -24.10 20.36 -20.52
N ILE A 38 -23.85 21.63 -20.22
CA ILE A 38 -24.43 22.78 -20.92
C ILE A 38 -23.97 22.81 -22.38
N ARG A 39 -22.70 22.56 -22.67
CA ARG A 39 -22.14 22.56 -24.02
C ARG A 39 -22.74 21.47 -24.91
N HIS A 40 -23.05 20.33 -24.36
CA HIS A 40 -23.75 19.26 -25.09
C HIS A 40 -25.17 19.71 -25.51
N GLY A 41 -25.88 20.42 -24.66
CA GLY A 41 -27.15 21.10 -24.92
C GLY A 41 -28.35 20.17 -25.01
N ASP A 42 -28.35 19.17 -25.87
CA ASP A 42 -29.45 18.23 -26.03
C ASP A 42 -29.22 16.97 -25.20
N ASN A 43 -29.45 17.08 -23.89
CA ASN A 43 -29.39 15.97 -22.93
C ASN A 43 -30.41 16.15 -21.82
N ASP A 44 -30.72 15.04 -21.15
CA ASP A 44 -31.76 14.99 -20.10
C ASP A 44 -31.39 15.90 -18.89
N ALA A 45 -30.12 16.06 -18.57
CA ALA A 45 -29.69 16.95 -17.50
C ALA A 45 -30.01 18.42 -17.81
N CYS A 46 -29.76 18.88 -19.06
CA CYS A 46 -30.14 20.23 -19.50
C CYS A 46 -31.64 20.43 -19.48
N ARG A 47 -32.42 19.43 -19.91
CA ARG A 47 -33.90 19.52 -19.90
C ARG A 47 -34.43 19.68 -18.48
N VAL A 48 -33.87 18.95 -17.52
CA VAL A 48 -34.26 19.08 -16.10
C VAL A 48 -33.89 20.45 -15.55
N LEU A 49 -32.72 20.96 -15.85
CA LEU A 49 -32.28 22.32 -15.43
C LEU A 49 -33.28 23.39 -16.00
N GLN A 50 -33.69 23.27 -17.24
CA GLN A 50 -34.68 24.16 -17.85
C GLN A 50 -36.07 24.06 -17.20
N ILE A 51 -36.52 22.85 -16.88
CA ILE A 51 -37.81 22.62 -16.14
C ILE A 51 -37.74 23.30 -14.76
N LEU A 52 -36.58 23.30 -14.12
CA LEU A 52 -36.32 23.96 -12.83
C LEU A 52 -36.12 25.48 -12.96
N GLY A 53 -36.24 26.04 -14.17
CA GLY A 53 -36.19 27.47 -14.42
C GLY A 53 -34.76 28.02 -14.53
N ILE A 54 -33.76 27.16 -14.77
CA ILE A 54 -32.39 27.58 -15.04
C ILE A 54 -32.19 27.83 -16.54
N ASP A 55 -31.79 29.04 -16.88
CA ASP A 55 -31.32 29.37 -18.23
C ASP A 55 -29.85 28.86 -18.39
N PRO A 56 -29.58 27.95 -19.34
CA PRO A 56 -28.25 27.43 -19.57
C PRO A 56 -27.20 28.51 -19.90
N ASP A 57 -27.57 29.59 -20.60
CA ASP A 57 -26.65 30.63 -20.95
C ASP A 57 -26.30 31.55 -19.76
N ASP A 58 -27.25 31.81 -18.87
CA ASP A 58 -27.01 32.52 -17.62
C ASP A 58 -26.14 31.69 -16.68
N PHE A 59 -26.44 30.39 -16.57
CA PHE A 59 -25.67 29.46 -15.74
C PHE A 59 -24.21 29.34 -16.22
N LYS A 60 -24.00 29.22 -17.53
CA LYS A 60 -22.67 29.24 -18.14
C LYS A 60 -21.93 30.52 -17.83
N ARG A 61 -22.56 31.69 -18.03
CA ARG A 61 -21.94 33.00 -17.74
C ARG A 61 -21.54 33.14 -16.30
N PHE A 62 -22.35 32.62 -15.37
CA PHE A 62 -22.01 32.64 -13.96
C PHE A 62 -20.77 31.81 -13.66
N ILE A 63 -20.72 30.57 -14.14
CA ILE A 63 -19.56 29.67 -13.93
C ILE A 63 -18.32 30.29 -14.58
N ASP A 64 -18.40 30.75 -15.84
CA ASP A 64 -17.29 31.38 -16.55
C ASP A 64 -16.72 32.58 -15.79
N SER A 65 -17.58 33.40 -15.18
CA SER A 65 -17.13 34.60 -14.43
C SER A 65 -16.27 34.26 -13.21
N HIS A 66 -16.34 33.01 -12.69
CA HIS A 66 -15.62 32.58 -11.50
C HIS A 66 -14.37 31.72 -11.82
N ILE A 67 -14.39 31.00 -12.93
CA ILE A 67 -13.27 30.09 -13.27
C ILE A 67 -12.40 30.57 -14.41
N PHE A 68 -12.83 31.57 -15.21
CA PHE A 68 -12.06 32.08 -16.33
C PHE A 68 -10.96 33.02 -15.85
N SER A 69 -9.75 32.52 -15.64
CA SER A 69 -8.68 33.31 -15.03
C SER A 69 -7.34 33.31 -15.77
N LYS A 70 -7.16 32.49 -16.82
CA LYS A 70 -5.86 32.28 -17.48
C LYS A 70 -5.95 32.14 -18.98
N ASP A 71 -4.80 32.28 -19.66
CA ASP A 71 -4.72 32.04 -21.10
C ASP A 71 -5.13 30.60 -21.45
N PRO A 72 -5.89 30.40 -22.54
CA PRO A 72 -6.33 29.06 -22.96
C PRO A 72 -5.15 28.11 -23.23
N ILE A 73 -5.30 26.86 -22.89
CA ILE A 73 -4.29 25.83 -23.16
C ILE A 73 -4.39 25.41 -24.63
N PRO A 74 -3.27 25.35 -25.37
CA PRO A 74 -3.27 24.90 -26.76
C PRO A 74 -3.69 23.42 -26.89
N TYR A 75 -4.37 23.05 -27.96
CA TYR A 75 -4.80 21.68 -28.25
C TYR A 75 -3.66 20.67 -28.33
N THR A 76 -2.43 21.12 -28.59
CA THR A 76 -1.22 20.28 -28.57
C THR A 76 -0.90 19.71 -27.21
N ASP A 77 -1.43 20.28 -26.13
CA ASP A 77 -1.19 19.88 -24.74
C ASP A 77 -2.38 19.11 -24.14
N SER A 78 -3.33 18.67 -24.95
CA SER A 78 -4.51 17.88 -24.52
C SER A 78 -4.16 16.61 -23.75
N ASP A 79 -3.02 15.98 -24.06
CA ASP A 79 -2.56 14.75 -23.38
C ASP A 79 -2.10 14.99 -21.93
N ARG A 80 -1.97 16.26 -21.52
CA ARG A 80 -1.62 16.62 -20.14
C ARG A 80 -2.81 16.89 -19.23
N LEU A 81 -4.03 16.79 -19.75
CA LEU A 81 -5.24 16.94 -18.96
C LEU A 81 -5.40 15.75 -18.01
N TYR A 82 -5.82 16.05 -16.79
CA TYR A 82 -6.14 15.01 -15.82
C TYR A 82 -7.38 15.38 -14.99
N PHE A 83 -8.07 14.35 -14.51
CA PHE A 83 -9.19 14.57 -13.60
C PHE A 83 -8.70 14.87 -12.19
N SER A 84 -9.20 15.95 -11.59
CA SER A 84 -8.98 16.20 -10.17
C SER A 84 -9.54 15.05 -9.32
N ARG A 85 -9.02 14.82 -8.10
CA ARG A 85 -9.55 13.79 -7.18
C ARG A 85 -11.04 13.97 -6.93
N HIS A 86 -11.48 15.21 -6.80
CA HIS A 86 -12.88 15.55 -6.59
C HIS A 86 -13.74 15.18 -7.81
N CYS A 87 -13.25 15.43 -9.03
CA CYS A 87 -13.92 15.04 -10.26
C CYS A 87 -14.01 13.51 -10.40
N GLN A 88 -12.97 12.77 -10.03
CA GLN A 88 -13.00 11.30 -10.02
C GLN A 88 -14.06 10.77 -9.04
N ASN A 89 -14.20 11.39 -7.86
CA ASN A 89 -15.25 11.03 -6.91
C ASN A 89 -16.65 11.26 -7.47
N ILE A 90 -16.88 12.36 -8.20
CA ILE A 90 -18.16 12.64 -8.86
C ILE A 90 -18.49 11.59 -9.93
N LEU A 91 -17.50 11.20 -10.74
CA LEU A 91 -17.72 10.15 -11.74
C LEU A 91 -18.05 8.80 -11.08
N ASN A 92 -17.46 8.48 -9.94
CA ASN A 92 -17.82 7.31 -9.15
C ASN A 92 -19.26 7.43 -8.57
N LEU A 93 -19.60 8.61 -8.03
CA LEU A 93 -20.96 8.87 -7.55
C LEU A 93 -21.99 8.78 -8.67
N THR A 94 -21.65 9.18 -9.90
CA THR A 94 -22.52 9.03 -11.07
C THR A 94 -22.92 7.58 -11.31
N VAL A 95 -21.99 6.64 -11.15
CA VAL A 95 -22.25 5.20 -11.27
C VAL A 95 -23.12 4.71 -10.10
N ILE A 96 -22.89 5.22 -8.89
CA ILE A 96 -23.70 4.90 -7.71
C ILE A 96 -25.15 5.41 -7.90
N GLU A 97 -25.35 6.62 -8.40
CA GLU A 97 -26.68 7.16 -8.69
C GLU A 97 -27.42 6.36 -9.79
N ALA A 98 -26.69 5.91 -10.82
CA ALA A 98 -27.25 5.00 -11.82
C ALA A 98 -27.72 3.68 -11.20
N THR A 99 -26.90 3.10 -10.28
CA THR A 99 -27.29 1.88 -9.53
C THR A 99 -28.53 2.12 -8.68
N ARG A 100 -28.59 3.26 -7.99
CA ARG A 100 -29.69 3.64 -7.09
C ARG A 100 -31.01 3.81 -7.83
N LEU A 101 -30.96 4.33 -9.07
CA LEU A 101 -32.10 4.52 -9.93
C LEU A 101 -32.42 3.28 -10.81
N HIS A 102 -31.74 2.15 -10.56
CA HIS A 102 -31.90 0.89 -11.30
C HIS A 102 -31.68 1.04 -12.82
N SER A 103 -30.80 1.96 -13.24
CA SER A 103 -30.47 2.17 -14.63
C SER A 103 -29.34 1.21 -15.08
N GLU A 104 -29.47 0.66 -16.29
CA GLU A 104 -28.43 -0.19 -16.90
C GLU A 104 -27.23 0.61 -17.42
N LEU A 105 -27.42 1.92 -17.63
CA LEU A 105 -26.42 2.85 -18.15
C LEU A 105 -26.30 4.08 -17.26
N ALA A 106 -25.07 4.54 -17.03
CA ALA A 106 -24.81 5.83 -16.41
C ALA A 106 -25.02 6.94 -17.46
N CYS A 107 -26.07 7.76 -17.30
CA CYS A 107 -26.51 8.83 -18.21
C CYS A 107 -26.18 10.24 -17.65
N PRO A 108 -26.30 11.32 -18.45
CA PRO A 108 -26.06 12.69 -18.02
C PRO A 108 -26.83 13.13 -16.78
N ILE A 109 -28.03 12.58 -16.59
CA ILE A 109 -28.88 12.88 -15.44
C ILE A 109 -28.29 12.37 -14.14
N HIS A 110 -27.64 11.19 -14.16
CA HIS A 110 -26.94 10.65 -13.00
C HIS A 110 -25.72 11.50 -12.62
N LEU A 111 -25.05 12.09 -13.64
CA LEU A 111 -23.98 13.06 -13.42
C LEU A 111 -24.48 14.34 -12.77
N LEU A 112 -25.65 14.88 -13.21
CA LEU A 112 -26.26 16.07 -12.60
C LEU A 112 -26.62 15.79 -11.13
N LEU A 113 -27.23 14.64 -10.84
CA LEU A 113 -27.55 14.23 -9.47
C LEU A 113 -26.29 14.10 -8.61
N ALA A 114 -25.22 13.50 -9.14
CA ALA A 114 -23.92 13.39 -8.46
C ALA A 114 -23.30 14.77 -8.18
N LEU A 115 -23.38 15.69 -9.13
CA LEU A 115 -22.90 17.07 -8.97
C LEU A 115 -23.69 17.85 -7.91
N CYS A 116 -24.98 17.56 -7.71
CA CYS A 116 -25.79 18.18 -6.66
C CYS A 116 -25.43 17.73 -5.24
N HIS A 117 -24.61 16.67 -5.08
CA HIS A 117 -24.12 16.24 -3.77
C HIS A 117 -22.87 17.01 -3.27
N THR A 118 -22.21 17.77 -4.15
CA THR A 118 -20.96 18.49 -3.77
C THR A 118 -21.27 19.89 -3.26
N THR A 119 -20.46 20.37 -2.30
CA THR A 119 -20.59 21.73 -1.75
C THR A 119 -19.47 22.68 -2.22
N GLU A 120 -18.58 22.22 -3.09
CA GLU A 120 -17.32 22.91 -3.41
C GLU A 120 -17.25 23.45 -4.85
N SER A 121 -18.37 23.56 -5.57
CA SER A 121 -18.39 24.09 -6.94
C SER A 121 -19.22 25.37 -7.07
N PHE A 122 -18.81 26.26 -7.97
CA PHE A 122 -19.54 27.49 -8.27
C PHE A 122 -20.90 27.18 -8.94
N GLY A 123 -20.92 26.15 -9.78
CA GLY A 123 -22.17 25.71 -10.42
C GLY A 123 -23.19 25.24 -9.39
N GLN A 124 -22.77 24.50 -8.37
CA GLN A 124 -23.68 24.06 -7.32
C GLN A 124 -24.12 25.21 -6.40
N ALA A 125 -23.20 26.16 -6.09
CA ALA A 125 -23.55 27.34 -5.33
C ALA A 125 -24.64 28.16 -6.03
N TYR A 126 -24.56 28.28 -7.37
CA TYR A 126 -25.61 28.93 -8.17
C TYR A 126 -26.95 28.21 -8.09
N LEU A 127 -26.96 26.86 -8.19
CA LEU A 127 -28.19 26.08 -8.08
C LEU A 127 -28.81 26.21 -6.68
N HIS A 128 -27.98 26.21 -5.65
CA HIS A 128 -28.44 26.37 -4.27
C HIS A 128 -29.01 27.77 -4.00
N ASP A 129 -28.42 28.83 -4.56
CA ASP A 129 -28.93 30.22 -4.46
C ASP A 129 -30.31 30.36 -5.13
N LYS A 130 -30.55 29.61 -6.21
CA LYS A 130 -31.88 29.47 -6.85
C LYS A 130 -32.81 28.51 -6.10
N GLY A 131 -32.35 27.96 -4.96
CA GLY A 131 -33.12 27.03 -4.14
C GLY A 131 -33.28 25.64 -4.77
N ILE A 132 -32.38 25.25 -5.69
CA ILE A 132 -32.39 23.95 -6.34
C ILE A 132 -31.38 23.07 -5.60
N ASP A 133 -31.89 22.01 -5.00
CA ASP A 133 -31.13 20.98 -4.32
C ASP A 133 -31.32 19.61 -4.99
N TYR A 134 -30.62 18.58 -4.51
CA TYR A 134 -30.75 17.21 -4.96
C TYR A 134 -32.19 16.72 -4.95
N GLY A 135 -32.98 17.06 -3.91
CA GLY A 135 -34.35 16.62 -3.75
C GLY A 135 -35.28 17.21 -4.84
N LYS A 136 -35.09 18.50 -5.19
CA LYS A 136 -35.84 19.15 -6.24
C LYS A 136 -35.51 18.61 -7.63
N VAL A 137 -34.21 18.34 -7.90
CA VAL A 137 -33.80 17.71 -9.16
C VAL A 137 -34.42 16.31 -9.27
N LEU A 138 -34.43 15.52 -8.21
CA LEU A 138 -35.03 14.21 -8.18
C LEU A 138 -36.56 14.27 -8.36
N SER A 139 -37.27 15.24 -7.73
CA SER A 139 -38.70 15.45 -7.90
C SER A 139 -39.03 15.85 -9.34
N ALA A 140 -38.30 16.76 -9.94
CA ALA A 140 -38.49 17.17 -11.33
C ALA A 140 -38.31 16.00 -12.32
N LEU A 141 -37.41 15.05 -11.99
CA LEU A 141 -37.21 13.82 -12.76
C LEU A 141 -38.40 12.88 -12.67
N HIS A 142 -39.02 12.74 -11.51
CA HIS A 142 -40.23 11.95 -11.32
C HIS A 142 -41.41 12.57 -12.04
N ASP A 143 -41.58 13.88 -11.91
CA ASP A 143 -42.71 14.62 -12.51
C ASP A 143 -42.64 14.65 -14.05
N SER A 144 -41.41 14.63 -14.60
CA SER A 144 -41.19 14.59 -16.06
C SER A 144 -41.27 13.18 -16.67
N GLY A 145 -41.48 12.15 -15.85
CA GLY A 145 -41.57 10.75 -16.33
C GLY A 145 -40.26 10.15 -16.85
N MET A 146 -39.13 10.81 -16.61
CA MET A 146 -37.79 10.36 -17.03
C MET A 146 -37.27 9.20 -16.17
N ILE A 147 -37.84 8.98 -14.99
CA ILE A 147 -37.62 7.82 -14.13
C ILE A 147 -38.98 7.17 -13.81
N PRO A 148 -39.12 5.84 -13.91
CA PRO A 148 -40.35 5.16 -13.58
C PRO A 148 -40.74 5.39 -12.12
N ALA A 149 -41.98 5.74 -11.86
CA ALA A 149 -42.53 5.89 -10.53
C ALA A 149 -42.38 4.58 -9.74
N ARG A 150 -41.88 4.66 -8.54
CA ARG A 150 -41.67 3.53 -7.62
C ARG A 150 -43.03 2.85 -7.41
N SER A 151 -43.26 1.68 -8.00
CA SER A 151 -44.42 0.82 -7.68
C SER A 151 -44.28 0.41 -6.22
N GLN A 152 -45.19 0.91 -5.40
CA GLN A 152 -45.43 0.38 -4.07
C GLN A 152 -45.84 -1.09 -4.23
N GLU A 153 -45.14 -2.00 -3.62
CA GLU A 153 -45.52 -3.39 -3.48
C GLU A 153 -46.83 -3.44 -2.67
N THR A 154 -47.92 -3.59 -3.35
CA THR A 154 -49.22 -3.92 -2.77
C THR A 154 -49.36 -5.44 -2.76
N GLY A 155 -49.32 -6.05 -1.59
CA GLY A 155 -49.87 -7.39 -1.36
C GLY A 155 -51.39 -7.39 -1.52
N ALA A 156 -51.90 -8.35 -2.28
CA ALA A 156 -53.31 -8.51 -2.72
C ALA A 156 -54.21 -9.16 -1.66
N PRO A 157 -55.47 -9.48 -2.02
CA PRO A 157 -56.66 -8.61 -1.96
C PRO A 157 -57.76 -9.17 -1.07
N GLY A 158 -58.70 -8.37 -0.65
CA GLY A 158 -60.00 -8.79 -0.05
C GLY A 158 -60.96 -7.62 0.10
N SER A 159 -62.04 -7.70 -0.67
CA SER A 159 -63.10 -6.73 -0.83
C SER A 159 -64.14 -6.70 0.34
N PRO A 160 -65.28 -5.99 0.27
CA PRO A 160 -65.43 -4.53 0.49
C PRO A 160 -66.50 -4.21 1.57
N GLU A 161 -66.81 -2.89 1.70
CA GLU A 161 -67.96 -2.29 2.39
C GLU A 161 -67.88 -2.03 3.89
N GLU A 162 -67.90 -0.82 4.33
CA GLU A 162 -68.98 0.13 4.66
C GLU A 162 -68.44 1.34 5.44
N ARG A 163 -68.74 2.55 5.02
CA ARG A 163 -68.80 3.73 5.89
C ARG A 163 -70.13 3.68 6.71
N PRO A 164 -70.35 4.24 7.87
CA PRO A 164 -70.07 5.64 8.19
C PRO A 164 -69.79 6.00 9.67
N LYS A 165 -69.52 7.28 9.86
CA LYS A 165 -69.85 8.22 10.96
C LYS A 165 -68.92 8.56 12.06
N GLU A 166 -68.75 9.87 12.10
CA GLU A 166 -68.15 10.76 13.11
C GLU A 166 -68.40 10.39 14.54
N GLY A 167 -67.36 10.68 15.38
CA GLY A 167 -67.49 10.71 16.84
C GLY A 167 -66.16 11.08 17.48
N GLN A 168 -65.98 12.38 17.69
CA GLN A 168 -65.25 13.09 18.77
C GLN A 168 -64.14 12.37 19.57
N GLY A 169 -62.91 12.90 19.45
CA GLY A 169 -62.13 13.36 20.60
C GLY A 169 -61.41 12.33 21.47
N SER A 170 -60.17 12.07 21.18
CA SER A 170 -59.10 12.12 22.18
C SER A 170 -57.76 12.19 21.46
N GLU A 171 -57.00 13.19 21.83
CA GLU A 171 -55.60 13.32 21.41
C GLU A 171 -54.81 12.09 21.86
N THR A 172 -54.53 11.19 20.92
CA THR A 172 -53.52 10.16 21.09
C THR A 172 -52.28 10.65 20.36
N GLN A 173 -51.29 11.04 21.15
CA GLN A 173 -49.93 11.31 20.67
C GLN A 173 -49.45 10.18 19.77
N PRO A 174 -48.71 10.47 18.67
CA PRO A 174 -48.10 9.42 17.84
C PRO A 174 -47.16 8.61 18.77
N ARG A 175 -47.34 7.29 18.77
CA ARG A 175 -46.35 6.39 19.38
C ARG A 175 -45.01 6.67 18.69
N GLU A 176 -44.08 7.28 19.42
CA GLU A 176 -42.68 7.28 19.07
C GLU A 176 -42.29 5.82 18.84
N ASP A 177 -41.87 5.49 17.62
CA ASP A 177 -41.21 4.22 17.32
C ASP A 177 -40.05 4.10 18.34
N SER A 178 -40.15 3.13 19.22
CA SER A 178 -39.18 2.89 20.27
C SER A 178 -37.91 2.29 19.66
N VAL A 179 -37.05 3.16 19.11
CA VAL A 179 -35.73 2.79 18.64
C VAL A 179 -34.92 2.37 19.86
N SER A 180 -34.47 1.12 19.91
CA SER A 180 -33.68 0.55 20.99
C SER A 180 -32.18 0.67 20.72
N ILE A 181 -31.35 0.74 21.76
CA ILE A 181 -29.87 0.66 21.64
C ILE A 181 -29.42 -0.57 20.83
N THR A 182 -30.17 -1.66 20.92
CA THR A 182 -29.89 -2.89 20.16
C THR A 182 -30.04 -2.76 18.64
N ASP A 183 -30.70 -1.70 18.17
CA ASP A 183 -30.82 -1.42 16.73
C ASP A 183 -29.52 -0.80 16.16
N PHE A 184 -28.69 -0.25 17.03
CA PHE A 184 -27.41 0.42 16.70
C PHE A 184 -26.18 -0.29 17.27
N GLY A 185 -26.37 -1.50 17.83
CA GLY A 185 -25.27 -2.21 18.45
C GLY A 185 -25.56 -3.68 18.71
N THR A 186 -24.54 -4.38 19.17
CA THR A 186 -24.61 -5.81 19.48
C THR A 186 -24.56 -6.01 20.99
N ASP A 187 -25.54 -6.74 21.56
CA ASP A 187 -25.49 -7.16 22.96
C ASP A 187 -24.50 -8.30 23.12
N LEU A 188 -23.30 -7.98 23.61
CA LEU A 188 -22.20 -8.93 23.81
C LEU A 188 -22.52 -9.94 24.92
N THR A 189 -23.25 -9.56 25.95
CA THR A 189 -23.63 -10.46 27.07
C THR A 189 -24.59 -11.53 26.56
N ARG A 190 -25.52 -11.16 25.71
CA ARG A 190 -26.43 -12.08 25.05
C ARG A 190 -25.69 -13.00 24.06
N ALA A 191 -24.80 -12.42 23.24
CA ALA A 191 -23.97 -13.19 22.32
C ALA A 191 -23.07 -14.21 23.05
N ALA A 192 -22.55 -13.84 24.22
CA ALA A 192 -21.79 -14.75 25.11
C ALA A 192 -22.66 -15.90 25.62
N ALA A 193 -23.89 -15.60 26.08
CA ALA A 193 -24.82 -16.64 26.57
C ALA A 193 -25.28 -17.59 25.46
N GLU A 194 -25.36 -17.13 24.23
CA GLU A 194 -25.68 -17.91 23.03
C GLU A 194 -24.48 -18.68 22.47
N GLY A 195 -23.28 -18.53 23.06
CA GLY A 195 -22.05 -19.20 22.61
C GLY A 195 -21.52 -18.72 21.26
N ARG A 196 -21.81 -17.45 20.89
CA ARG A 196 -21.39 -16.85 19.61
C ARG A 196 -20.05 -16.10 19.69
N LEU A 197 -19.49 -15.95 20.91
CA LEU A 197 -18.20 -15.32 21.10
C LEU A 197 -17.08 -16.35 21.22
N ASP A 198 -15.91 -15.97 20.71
CA ASP A 198 -14.71 -16.78 20.84
C ASP A 198 -14.14 -16.76 22.27
N PRO A 199 -13.50 -17.85 22.71
CA PRO A 199 -12.86 -17.89 24.03
C PRO A 199 -11.68 -16.92 24.08
N VAL A 200 -11.59 -16.14 25.15
CA VAL A 200 -10.53 -15.15 25.37
C VAL A 200 -9.48 -15.72 26.32
N VAL A 201 -8.24 -15.79 25.86
CA VAL A 201 -7.10 -16.35 26.60
C VAL A 201 -5.99 -15.30 26.70
N GLY A 202 -5.29 -15.30 27.85
CA GLY A 202 -4.08 -14.49 28.04
C GLY A 202 -4.30 -13.00 28.30
N ARG A 203 -5.54 -12.57 28.60
CA ARG A 203 -5.90 -11.17 28.92
C ARG A 203 -6.49 -11.02 30.32
N ASP A 204 -6.18 -11.95 31.23
CA ASP A 204 -6.76 -11.99 32.57
C ASP A 204 -6.43 -10.76 33.40
N ALA A 205 -5.22 -10.23 33.28
CA ALA A 205 -4.78 -9.04 34.01
C ALA A 205 -5.52 -7.78 33.55
N GLU A 206 -5.63 -7.59 32.23
CA GLU A 206 -6.36 -6.46 31.65
C GLU A 206 -7.85 -6.54 31.95
N ILE A 207 -8.47 -7.72 31.82
CA ILE A 207 -9.87 -7.96 32.17
C ILE A 207 -10.11 -7.64 33.65
N ALA A 208 -9.27 -8.16 34.55
CA ALA A 208 -9.38 -7.88 35.99
C ALA A 208 -9.28 -6.36 36.27
N ARG A 209 -8.37 -5.67 35.56
CA ARG A 209 -8.20 -4.22 35.71
C ARG A 209 -9.40 -3.43 35.19
N VAL A 210 -10.01 -3.84 34.07
CA VAL A 210 -11.28 -3.23 33.61
C VAL A 210 -12.38 -3.41 34.64
N ILE A 211 -12.55 -4.63 35.20
CA ILE A 211 -13.54 -4.95 36.20
C ILE A 211 -13.35 -4.09 37.46
N GLU A 212 -12.10 -3.91 37.94
CA GLU A 212 -11.78 -3.02 39.05
C GLU A 212 -12.21 -1.58 38.79
N ILE A 213 -11.95 -1.07 37.59
CA ILE A 213 -12.28 0.32 37.24
C ILE A 213 -13.79 0.50 37.18
N LEU A 214 -14.52 -0.43 36.56
CA LEU A 214 -15.98 -0.41 36.48
C LEU A 214 -16.64 -0.41 37.88
N GLY A 215 -16.00 -1.02 38.86
CA GLY A 215 -16.46 -1.05 40.25
C GLY A 215 -16.19 0.24 41.07
N ARG A 216 -15.49 1.24 40.53
CA ARG A 216 -15.17 2.48 41.24
C ARG A 216 -16.36 3.42 41.32
N ARG A 217 -16.40 4.22 42.36
CA ARG A 217 -17.42 5.27 42.53
C ARG A 217 -17.21 6.47 41.61
N LYS A 218 -15.94 6.78 41.24
CA LYS A 218 -15.55 7.87 40.34
C LYS A 218 -14.49 7.36 39.41
N LYS A 219 -14.41 7.94 38.20
CA LYS A 219 -13.51 7.46 37.11
C LYS A 219 -13.73 5.97 36.83
N ASN A 220 -14.98 5.59 36.68
CA ASN A 220 -15.42 4.21 36.47
C ASN A 220 -15.57 3.83 34.99
N ASN A 221 -15.02 4.64 34.10
CA ASN A 221 -14.99 4.37 32.66
C ASN A 221 -13.56 3.98 32.26
N PRO A 222 -13.28 2.72 31.93
CA PRO A 222 -11.98 2.31 31.41
C PRO A 222 -11.82 2.73 29.93
N MET A 223 -10.59 3.11 29.58
CA MET A 223 -10.17 3.36 28.20
C MET A 223 -9.04 2.40 27.83
N LEU A 224 -9.32 1.48 26.92
CA LEU A 224 -8.35 0.55 26.38
C LEU A 224 -7.54 1.25 25.29
N ILE A 225 -6.22 1.35 25.47
CA ILE A 225 -5.33 2.06 24.58
C ILE A 225 -4.29 1.07 24.06
N GLY A 226 -4.16 0.95 22.74
CA GLY A 226 -3.18 0.05 22.14
C GLY A 226 -3.27 0.08 20.62
N GLU A 227 -2.27 -0.48 19.99
CA GLU A 227 -2.20 -0.55 18.54
C GLU A 227 -3.36 -1.37 17.93
N PRO A 228 -3.70 -1.16 16.63
CA PRO A 228 -4.68 -2.00 15.96
C PRO A 228 -4.27 -3.48 16.01
N GLY A 229 -5.24 -4.39 16.18
CA GLY A 229 -4.98 -5.83 16.18
C GLY A 229 -4.39 -6.43 17.46
N VAL A 230 -4.21 -5.64 18.56
CA VAL A 230 -3.70 -6.19 19.83
C VAL A 230 -4.75 -6.91 20.66
N GLY A 231 -6.03 -6.91 20.24
CA GLY A 231 -7.13 -7.61 20.94
C GLY A 231 -7.86 -6.76 21.99
N LYS A 232 -8.03 -5.45 21.76
CA LYS A 232 -8.81 -4.56 22.65
C LYS A 232 -10.27 -5.00 22.77
N SER A 233 -10.92 -5.31 21.67
CA SER A 233 -12.31 -5.78 21.62
C SER A 233 -12.46 -7.16 22.28
N ALA A 234 -11.48 -8.06 22.14
CA ALA A 234 -11.45 -9.37 22.79
C ALA A 234 -11.46 -9.24 24.35
N ILE A 235 -10.82 -8.22 24.93
CA ILE A 235 -10.88 -7.98 26.38
C ILE A 235 -12.31 -7.73 26.81
N VAL A 236 -13.07 -6.97 26.03
CA VAL A 236 -14.47 -6.62 26.31
C VAL A 236 -15.37 -7.84 26.14
N GLU A 237 -15.14 -8.65 25.11
CA GLU A 237 -15.81 -9.93 24.92
C GLU A 237 -15.52 -10.91 26.06
N GLY A 238 -14.27 -10.92 26.56
CA GLY A 238 -13.89 -11.69 27.75
C GLY A 238 -14.65 -11.30 29.01
N ILE A 239 -14.97 -10.02 29.17
CA ILE A 239 -15.83 -9.54 30.27
C ILE A 239 -17.26 -10.06 30.08
N ALA A 240 -17.82 -9.98 28.85
CA ALA A 240 -19.14 -10.50 28.54
C ALA A 240 -19.24 -12.01 28.81
N LEU A 241 -18.20 -12.78 28.44
CA LEU A 241 -18.13 -14.22 28.74
C LEU A 241 -18.10 -14.51 30.25
N ARG A 242 -17.38 -13.69 31.05
CA ARG A 242 -17.36 -13.83 32.50
C ARG A 242 -18.68 -13.43 33.17
N ILE A 243 -19.39 -12.44 32.60
CA ILE A 243 -20.75 -12.10 33.06
C ILE A 243 -21.70 -13.25 32.77
N ALA A 244 -21.70 -13.78 31.55
CA ALA A 244 -22.58 -14.89 31.13
C ALA A 244 -22.33 -16.19 31.89
N SER A 245 -21.06 -16.50 32.21
CA SER A 245 -20.68 -17.70 33.00
C SER A 245 -20.85 -17.52 34.52
N GLY A 246 -21.20 -16.31 34.98
CA GLY A 246 -21.27 -16.02 36.44
C GLY A 246 -19.91 -15.96 37.14
N SER A 247 -18.80 -15.96 36.42
CA SER A 247 -17.43 -15.94 36.95
C SER A 247 -16.92 -14.53 37.17
N ILE A 248 -17.79 -13.63 37.68
CA ILE A 248 -17.52 -12.20 37.90
C ILE A 248 -18.03 -11.75 39.28
N SER A 249 -17.55 -10.61 39.76
CA SER A 249 -18.01 -10.02 40.99
C SER A 249 -19.55 -9.84 41.02
N PRO A 250 -20.23 -10.11 42.16
CA PRO A 250 -21.69 -9.92 42.28
C PRO A 250 -22.20 -8.55 41.86
N ALA A 251 -21.38 -7.51 41.99
CA ALA A 251 -21.71 -6.17 41.55
C ALA A 251 -21.87 -6.01 40.05
N LEU A 252 -21.23 -6.86 39.25
CA LEU A 252 -21.27 -6.83 37.79
C LEU A 252 -22.03 -8.03 37.19
N ALA A 253 -22.47 -8.98 37.99
CA ALA A 253 -23.15 -10.20 37.52
C ALA A 253 -24.49 -9.94 36.82
N LYS A 254 -25.14 -8.79 37.12
CA LYS A 254 -26.40 -8.39 36.45
C LYS A 254 -26.21 -7.41 35.31
N LYS A 255 -24.97 -6.96 35.08
CA LYS A 255 -24.68 -5.97 34.05
C LYS A 255 -24.84 -6.55 32.66
N ARG A 256 -25.30 -5.69 31.76
CA ARG A 256 -25.44 -5.97 30.33
C ARG A 256 -24.46 -5.11 29.54
N LEU A 257 -23.68 -5.74 28.66
CA LEU A 257 -22.64 -5.09 27.87
C LEU A 257 -23.08 -4.99 26.41
N VAL A 258 -23.23 -3.78 25.90
CA VAL A 258 -23.64 -3.52 24.52
C VAL A 258 -22.55 -2.78 23.76
N SER A 259 -22.08 -3.35 22.68
CA SER A 259 -21.14 -2.73 21.75
C SER A 259 -21.91 -1.83 20.78
N LEU A 260 -21.61 -0.53 20.78
CA LEU A 260 -22.22 0.44 19.86
C LEU A 260 -21.43 0.49 18.54
N ASP A 261 -22.15 0.43 17.42
CA ASP A 261 -21.60 0.70 16.11
C ASP A 261 -21.91 2.14 15.68
N ILE A 262 -20.89 2.97 15.68
CA ILE A 262 -21.00 4.39 15.32
C ILE A 262 -21.41 4.56 13.86
N ALA A 263 -20.94 3.68 12.97
CA ALA A 263 -21.33 3.71 11.57
C ALA A 263 -22.84 3.49 11.39
N SER A 264 -23.42 2.56 12.14
CA SER A 264 -24.85 2.28 12.13
C SER A 264 -25.68 3.46 12.69
N ILE A 265 -25.15 4.21 13.64
CA ILE A 265 -25.84 5.41 14.17
C ILE A 265 -25.90 6.52 13.12
N VAL A 266 -24.86 6.66 12.30
CA VAL A 266 -24.77 7.65 11.21
C VAL A 266 -25.56 7.19 9.99
N ALA A 267 -25.61 5.88 9.72
CA ALA A 267 -26.26 5.33 8.54
C ALA A 267 -27.74 5.72 8.45
N GLY A 268 -28.17 6.22 7.29
CA GLY A 268 -29.56 6.63 7.04
C GLY A 268 -29.98 7.94 7.69
N THR A 269 -29.10 8.68 8.37
CA THR A 269 -29.40 10.05 8.80
C THR A 269 -29.19 11.01 7.64
N ARG A 270 -30.25 11.76 7.27
CA ARG A 270 -30.19 12.76 6.18
C ARG A 270 -29.75 14.13 6.68
N TYR A 271 -30.01 14.43 7.96
CA TYR A 271 -29.72 15.72 8.59
C TYR A 271 -28.97 15.51 9.90
N ARG A 272 -28.14 16.49 10.27
CA ARG A 272 -27.44 16.54 11.55
C ARG A 272 -28.39 16.32 12.74
N GLY A 273 -29.60 16.87 12.68
CA GLY A 273 -30.62 16.73 13.71
C GLY A 273 -31.10 15.29 13.94
N ASP A 274 -31.08 14.44 12.93
CA ASP A 274 -31.50 13.03 13.05
C ASP A 274 -30.46 12.22 13.82
N PHE A 275 -29.18 12.45 13.53
CA PHE A 275 -28.06 11.87 14.28
C PHE A 275 -28.08 12.32 15.74
N GLU A 276 -28.25 13.62 15.98
CA GLU A 276 -28.37 14.17 17.34
C GLU A 276 -29.52 13.57 18.12
N LYS A 277 -30.67 13.35 17.49
CA LYS A 277 -31.83 12.66 18.10
C LYS A 277 -31.49 11.22 18.47
N ARG A 278 -30.85 10.46 17.56
CA ARG A 278 -30.45 9.07 17.84
C ARG A 278 -29.47 8.98 19.00
N VAL A 279 -28.42 9.80 18.99
CA VAL A 279 -27.44 9.85 20.10
C VAL A 279 -28.13 10.22 21.43
N LYS A 280 -29.05 11.21 21.44
CA LYS A 280 -29.83 11.56 22.62
C LYS A 280 -30.71 10.42 23.11
N MET A 281 -31.32 9.65 22.22
CA MET A 281 -32.13 8.48 22.59
C MET A 281 -31.26 7.39 23.22
N ILE A 282 -30.10 7.09 22.61
CA ILE A 282 -29.13 6.13 23.15
C ILE A 282 -28.68 6.55 24.57
N ILE A 283 -28.32 7.82 24.76
CA ILE A 283 -27.92 8.35 26.08
C ILE A 283 -29.06 8.23 27.07
N LYS A 284 -30.27 8.57 26.69
CA LYS A 284 -31.47 8.50 27.58
C LYS A 284 -31.78 7.06 27.97
N GLU A 285 -31.74 6.11 27.05
CA GLU A 285 -31.92 4.70 27.34
C GLU A 285 -30.82 4.16 28.24
N ALA A 286 -29.54 4.47 27.93
CA ALA A 286 -28.41 4.08 28.77
C ALA A 286 -28.44 4.69 30.19
N ALA A 287 -28.94 5.92 30.36
CA ALA A 287 -29.12 6.55 31.66
C ALA A 287 -30.31 5.97 32.43
N SER A 288 -31.29 5.40 31.75
CA SER A 288 -32.48 4.77 32.37
C SER A 288 -32.20 3.34 32.84
N ASP A 289 -31.20 2.67 32.30
CA ASP A 289 -30.79 1.31 32.65
C ASP A 289 -29.44 1.34 33.40
N PRO A 290 -29.45 1.32 34.74
CA PRO A 290 -28.22 1.36 35.53
C PRO A 290 -27.35 0.11 35.36
N ASP A 291 -27.89 -0.97 34.81
CA ASP A 291 -27.17 -2.22 34.56
C ASP A 291 -26.54 -2.29 33.19
N LEU A 292 -26.76 -1.27 32.35
CA LEU A 292 -26.16 -1.19 31.02
C LEU A 292 -24.75 -0.61 31.06
N ILE A 293 -23.80 -1.27 30.36
CA ILE A 293 -22.44 -0.79 30.08
C ILE A 293 -22.32 -0.68 28.56
N LEU A 294 -21.95 0.50 28.08
CA LEU A 294 -21.69 0.73 26.67
C LEU A 294 -20.22 0.40 26.33
N PHE A 295 -19.98 -0.32 25.24
CA PHE A 295 -18.66 -0.43 24.66
C PHE A 295 -18.62 0.37 23.35
N ILE A 296 -17.62 1.22 23.21
CA ILE A 296 -17.42 2.06 22.04
C ILE A 296 -16.01 1.82 21.54
N ASP A 297 -15.92 1.08 20.45
CA ASP A 297 -14.66 0.92 19.73
C ASP A 297 -14.36 2.19 18.93
N GLU A 298 -13.08 2.42 18.63
CA GLU A 298 -12.62 3.65 17.98
C GLU A 298 -13.23 4.93 18.61
N PHE A 299 -13.19 5.05 19.93
CA PHE A 299 -13.82 6.14 20.69
C PHE A 299 -13.43 7.54 20.15
N HIS A 300 -12.26 7.67 19.54
CA HIS A 300 -11.80 8.89 18.91
C HIS A 300 -12.70 9.38 17.76
N THR A 301 -13.41 8.48 17.09
CA THR A 301 -14.32 8.84 15.98
C THR A 301 -15.50 9.68 16.46
N ILE A 302 -15.93 9.49 17.71
CA ILE A 302 -16.98 10.29 18.34
C ILE A 302 -16.49 11.69 18.69
N VAL A 303 -15.19 11.82 19.09
CA VAL A 303 -14.60 13.05 19.64
C VAL A 303 -13.91 13.86 18.54
N GLY A 304 -13.31 13.21 17.56
CA GLY A 304 -12.37 13.82 16.62
C GLY A 304 -12.98 14.40 15.35
N ALA A 305 -14.26 14.26 15.17
CA ALA A 305 -14.96 14.81 14.01
C ALA A 305 -15.02 16.37 13.97
N GLY A 306 -14.34 17.08 14.89
CA GLY A 306 -14.42 18.53 15.09
C GLY A 306 -13.49 19.42 14.29
N GLY A 307 -12.75 18.91 13.30
CA GLY A 307 -11.75 19.70 12.54
C GLY A 307 -12.26 20.35 11.26
N ALA A 308 -13.38 19.94 10.69
CA ALA A 308 -14.01 20.58 9.53
C ALA A 308 -15.35 21.18 9.94
N GLN A 309 -15.65 22.40 9.51
CA GLN A 309 -16.95 23.05 9.74
C GLN A 309 -18.08 22.10 9.25
N GLY A 310 -18.79 21.47 10.21
CA GLY A 310 -19.91 20.56 9.90
C GLY A 310 -19.81 19.14 10.46
N SER A 311 -18.74 18.78 11.18
CA SER A 311 -18.57 17.43 11.72
C SER A 311 -19.47 17.18 12.94
N LEU A 312 -19.94 15.93 13.03
CA LEU A 312 -20.84 15.39 14.02
C LEU A 312 -20.17 15.35 15.40
N ASP A 313 -20.50 16.25 16.31
CA ASP A 313 -19.93 16.33 17.65
C ASP A 313 -20.78 15.55 18.67
N ALA A 314 -20.78 14.22 18.55
CA ALA A 314 -21.45 13.34 19.50
C ALA A 314 -20.78 13.40 20.89
N ALA A 315 -19.50 13.77 20.95
CA ALA A 315 -18.78 13.90 22.21
C ALA A 315 -19.41 14.95 23.14
N ASN A 316 -19.82 16.11 22.60
CA ASN A 316 -20.44 17.15 23.40
C ASN A 316 -21.78 16.71 24.00
N MET A 317 -22.44 15.73 23.40
CA MET A 317 -23.67 15.15 23.97
C MET A 317 -23.38 14.08 25.01
N LEU A 318 -22.33 13.27 24.84
CA LEU A 318 -21.93 12.23 25.80
C LEU A 318 -21.24 12.81 27.04
N LYS A 319 -20.46 13.87 26.88
CA LYS A 319 -19.70 14.51 28.00
C LYS A 319 -20.54 14.81 29.23
N PRO A 320 -21.74 15.42 29.16
CA PRO A 320 -22.55 15.70 30.31
C PRO A 320 -22.99 14.44 31.06
N ALA A 321 -23.42 13.40 30.34
CA ALA A 321 -23.88 12.15 30.94
C ALA A 321 -22.73 11.35 31.58
N LEU A 322 -21.57 11.30 30.92
CA LEU A 322 -20.34 10.74 31.49
C LEU A 322 -19.85 11.57 32.70
N ALA A 323 -19.99 12.90 32.64
CA ALA A 323 -19.59 13.79 33.72
C ALA A 323 -20.44 13.62 35.00
N ARG A 324 -21.73 13.38 34.83
CA ARG A 324 -22.65 13.14 35.97
C ARG A 324 -22.61 11.69 36.46
N GLY A 325 -21.96 10.77 35.70
CA GLY A 325 -21.93 9.33 36.01
C GLY A 325 -23.27 8.64 35.75
N GLU A 326 -24.09 9.19 34.85
CA GLU A 326 -25.38 8.64 34.45
C GLU A 326 -25.24 7.42 33.55
N ILE A 327 -24.10 7.31 32.84
CA ILE A 327 -23.78 6.19 31.95
C ILE A 327 -22.39 5.62 32.30
N GLN A 328 -22.24 4.31 32.16
CA GLN A 328 -20.96 3.61 32.21
C GLN A 328 -20.52 3.25 30.79
N CYS A 329 -19.25 3.53 30.49
CA CYS A 329 -18.70 3.29 29.14
C CYS A 329 -17.30 2.69 29.19
N ILE A 330 -17.03 1.71 28.36
CA ILE A 330 -15.70 1.22 28.02
C ILE A 330 -15.34 1.80 26.66
N GLY A 331 -14.26 2.55 26.55
CA GLY A 331 -13.75 3.04 25.27
C GLY A 331 -12.54 2.24 24.81
N ALA A 332 -12.33 2.14 23.51
CA ALA A 332 -11.10 1.63 22.92
C ALA A 332 -10.57 2.60 21.86
N THR A 333 -9.26 2.79 21.80
CA THR A 333 -8.59 3.69 20.84
C THR A 333 -7.11 3.34 20.68
N THR A 334 -6.41 3.98 19.74
CA THR A 334 -4.96 3.87 19.62
C THR A 334 -4.23 4.87 20.54
N MET A 335 -2.92 4.67 20.77
CA MET A 335 -2.11 5.57 21.57
C MET A 335 -2.04 6.97 20.96
N ASP A 336 -1.83 7.04 19.68
CA ASP A 336 -1.71 8.29 18.92
C ASP A 336 -2.99 9.12 18.94
N GLU A 337 -4.13 8.48 18.73
CA GLU A 337 -5.43 9.13 18.71
C GLU A 337 -5.86 9.56 20.12
N PHE A 338 -5.53 8.74 21.11
CA PHE A 338 -5.74 9.14 22.51
C PHE A 338 -5.00 10.45 22.84
N ALA A 339 -3.70 10.52 22.51
CA ALA A 339 -2.87 11.70 22.78
C ALA A 339 -3.30 12.94 21.97
N LYS A 340 -3.71 12.74 20.71
CA LYS A 340 -4.11 13.84 19.81
C LYS A 340 -5.47 14.43 20.14
N ILE A 341 -6.42 13.59 20.58
CA ILE A 341 -7.83 13.93 20.64
C ILE A 341 -8.36 13.91 22.09
N ILE A 342 -8.22 12.80 22.79
CA ILE A 342 -8.89 12.59 24.09
C ILE A 342 -8.13 13.29 25.23
N GLU A 343 -6.80 13.19 25.25
CA GLU A 343 -5.95 13.79 26.27
C GLU A 343 -6.01 15.32 26.28
N LYS A 344 -6.24 15.92 25.10
CA LYS A 344 -6.44 17.38 24.97
C LYS A 344 -7.78 17.84 25.51
N ASP A 345 -8.75 16.94 25.62
CA ASP A 345 -10.06 17.23 26.20
C ASP A 345 -10.06 16.93 27.70
N GLY A 346 -9.77 17.93 28.52
CA GLY A 346 -9.66 17.79 29.97
C GLY A 346 -10.95 17.31 30.67
N ALA A 347 -12.11 17.38 29.99
CA ALA A 347 -13.37 16.87 30.55
C ALA A 347 -13.44 15.35 30.41
N LEU A 348 -12.99 14.78 29.27
CA LEU A 348 -12.93 13.35 29.01
C LEU A 348 -11.77 12.69 29.77
N ASP A 349 -10.58 13.26 29.75
CA ASP A 349 -9.40 12.70 30.45
C ASP A 349 -9.66 12.49 31.96
N ARG A 350 -10.40 13.38 32.56
CA ARG A 350 -10.77 13.24 33.99
C ARG A 350 -11.81 12.15 34.30
N ARG A 351 -12.46 11.60 33.26
CA ARG A 351 -13.54 10.60 33.41
C ARG A 351 -13.12 9.20 33.03
N PHE A 352 -12.15 9.09 32.14
CA PHE A 352 -11.61 7.80 31.72
C PHE A 352 -10.35 7.42 32.51
N GLN A 353 -10.20 6.12 32.74
CA GLN A 353 -8.98 5.53 33.31
C GLN A 353 -8.27 4.75 32.22
N LYS A 354 -7.04 5.15 31.93
CA LYS A 354 -6.19 4.53 30.90
C LYS A 354 -5.80 3.10 31.30
N ILE A 355 -5.89 2.16 30.33
CA ILE A 355 -5.35 0.81 30.40
C ILE A 355 -4.59 0.58 29.09
N VAL A 356 -3.29 0.41 29.19
CA VAL A 356 -2.47 0.10 28.00
C VAL A 356 -2.56 -1.38 27.69
N VAL A 357 -2.87 -1.71 26.44
CA VAL A 357 -2.96 -3.08 25.93
C VAL A 357 -1.78 -3.32 24.98
N GLU A 358 -0.82 -4.09 25.44
CA GLU A 358 0.36 -4.42 24.67
C GLU A 358 0.11 -5.57 23.67
N PRO A 359 0.86 -5.64 22.54
CA PRO A 359 0.83 -6.78 21.65
C PRO A 359 1.19 -8.08 22.39
N THR A 360 0.59 -9.20 22.00
CA THR A 360 0.89 -10.51 22.59
C THR A 360 2.24 -11.03 22.10
N GLY A 361 2.96 -11.74 22.98
CA GLY A 361 4.18 -12.45 22.58
C GLY A 361 3.86 -13.73 21.77
N ILE A 362 4.88 -14.31 21.15
CA ILE A 362 4.77 -15.53 20.32
C ILE A 362 4.07 -16.67 21.04
N ARG A 363 4.46 -16.96 22.30
CA ARG A 363 3.89 -18.05 23.09
C ARG A 363 2.41 -17.83 23.38
N GLN A 364 2.07 -16.62 23.83
CA GLN A 364 0.69 -16.25 24.17
C GLN A 364 -0.21 -16.25 22.92
N SER A 365 0.31 -15.77 21.78
CA SER A 365 -0.42 -15.82 20.50
C SER A 365 -0.70 -17.27 20.06
N LEU A 366 0.23 -18.18 20.27
CA LEU A 366 0.01 -19.60 19.99
C LEU A 366 -1.10 -20.20 20.87
N GLU A 367 -1.12 -19.88 22.16
CA GLU A 367 -2.18 -20.30 23.09
C GLU A 367 -3.55 -19.75 22.66
N ILE A 368 -3.60 -18.50 22.17
CA ILE A 368 -4.82 -17.90 21.62
C ILE A 368 -5.29 -18.67 20.39
N LEU A 369 -4.41 -18.88 19.39
CA LEU A 369 -4.77 -19.62 18.17
C LEU A 369 -5.28 -21.03 18.49
N GLN A 370 -4.63 -21.73 19.43
CA GLN A 370 -5.07 -23.05 19.88
C GLN A 370 -6.47 -23.05 20.49
N SER A 371 -6.85 -21.99 21.20
CA SER A 371 -8.17 -21.86 21.83
C SER A 371 -9.29 -21.58 20.83
N ILE A 372 -9.01 -20.77 19.78
CA ILE A 372 -10.02 -20.36 18.79
C ILE A 372 -10.09 -21.30 17.58
N LYS A 373 -9.06 -22.12 17.33
CA LYS A 373 -8.95 -22.98 16.13
C LYS A 373 -10.22 -23.79 15.84
N GLY A 374 -10.88 -24.29 16.88
CA GLY A 374 -12.06 -25.15 16.73
C GLY A 374 -13.24 -24.47 16.03
N ASN A 375 -13.39 -23.17 16.16
CA ASN A 375 -14.42 -22.41 15.49
C ASN A 375 -14.07 -22.20 14.01
N TYR A 376 -12.80 -21.93 13.69
CA TYR A 376 -12.30 -21.83 12.32
C TYR A 376 -12.32 -23.17 11.59
N GLU A 377 -11.97 -24.27 12.28
CA GLU A 377 -12.07 -25.63 11.75
C GLU A 377 -13.48 -25.99 11.33
N LYS A 378 -14.48 -25.65 12.15
CA LYS A 378 -15.91 -25.85 11.84
C LYS A 378 -16.35 -24.97 10.66
N PHE A 379 -15.94 -23.71 10.64
CA PHE A 379 -16.36 -22.76 9.61
C PHE A 379 -15.81 -23.12 8.23
N HIS A 380 -14.52 -23.46 8.15
CA HIS A 380 -13.87 -23.81 6.88
C HIS A 380 -13.95 -25.30 6.51
N ASN A 381 -14.40 -26.16 7.45
CA ASN A 381 -14.38 -27.62 7.30
C ASN A 381 -12.99 -28.16 7.00
N VAL A 382 -12.02 -27.72 7.79
CA VAL A 382 -10.59 -28.09 7.73
C VAL A 382 -10.08 -28.46 9.13
N THR A 383 -8.87 -28.98 9.21
CA THR A 383 -8.18 -29.25 10.48
C THR A 383 -6.80 -28.59 10.46
N TYR A 384 -6.45 -27.81 11.48
CA TYR A 384 -5.13 -27.20 11.58
C TYR A 384 -4.18 -28.08 12.36
N SER A 385 -3.00 -28.39 11.80
CA SER A 385 -1.94 -29.07 12.54
C SER A 385 -1.30 -28.12 13.57
N THR A 386 -0.67 -28.65 14.59
CA THR A 386 0.02 -27.84 15.62
C THR A 386 1.16 -27.03 14.98
N GLU A 387 1.87 -27.65 14.05
CA GLU A 387 2.95 -27.00 13.29
C GLU A 387 2.44 -25.88 12.40
N ALA A 388 1.20 -25.97 11.88
CA ALA A 388 0.58 -24.89 11.11
C ALA A 388 0.28 -23.68 12.01
N LEU A 389 -0.24 -23.88 13.21
CA LEU A 389 -0.48 -22.78 14.17
C LEU A 389 0.83 -22.11 14.60
N GLU A 390 1.89 -22.89 14.85
CA GLU A 390 3.22 -22.33 15.11
C GLU A 390 3.74 -21.54 13.90
N ALA A 391 3.51 -22.03 12.68
CA ALA A 391 3.88 -21.34 11.46
C ALA A 391 3.10 -20.03 11.29
N CYS A 392 1.78 -19.99 11.60
CA CYS A 392 1.00 -18.74 11.59
C CYS A 392 1.67 -17.66 12.44
N VAL A 393 2.02 -17.99 13.68
CA VAL A 393 2.60 -17.00 14.59
C VAL A 393 4.01 -16.61 14.15
N ARG A 394 4.89 -17.59 13.88
CA ARG A 394 6.30 -17.30 13.56
C ARG A 394 6.50 -16.60 12.22
N LEU A 395 5.76 -17.04 11.18
CA LEU A 395 5.93 -16.47 9.85
C LEU A 395 5.33 -15.06 9.78
N THR A 396 4.17 -14.83 10.40
CA THR A 396 3.58 -13.49 10.41
C THR A 396 4.39 -12.52 11.27
N ASP A 397 4.93 -12.97 12.40
CA ASP A 397 5.80 -12.14 13.23
C ASP A 397 7.07 -11.72 12.48
N ARG A 398 7.65 -12.65 11.71
CA ARG A 398 8.86 -12.41 10.92
C ARG A 398 8.62 -11.57 9.66
N TYR A 399 7.50 -11.80 8.95
CA TYR A 399 7.30 -11.26 7.60
C TYR A 399 6.25 -10.16 7.50
N ILE A 400 5.45 -9.93 8.53
CA ILE A 400 4.43 -8.87 8.60
C ILE A 400 4.74 -7.95 9.79
N PRO A 401 5.67 -6.99 9.64
CA PRO A 401 6.08 -6.09 10.73
C PRO A 401 5.05 -4.98 11.02
N ASP A 402 4.20 -4.62 10.05
CA ASP A 402 3.28 -3.49 10.14
C ASP A 402 1.98 -3.82 10.89
N MET A 403 1.75 -5.10 11.20
CA MET A 403 0.60 -5.57 11.97
C MET A 403 1.07 -6.22 13.29
N HIS A 404 0.18 -6.26 14.27
CA HIS A 404 0.49 -6.77 15.59
C HIS A 404 -0.09 -8.16 15.84
N LEU A 405 0.59 -8.94 16.67
CA LEU A 405 0.04 -10.18 17.20
C LEU A 405 -1.05 -9.87 18.26
N PRO A 406 -2.13 -10.69 18.34
CA PRO A 406 -2.35 -11.96 17.63
C PRO A 406 -3.02 -11.84 16.27
N ASP A 407 -3.54 -10.66 15.89
CA ASP A 407 -4.43 -10.43 14.75
C ASP A 407 -3.84 -10.95 13.43
N LYS A 408 -2.62 -10.56 13.09
CA LYS A 408 -1.93 -11.03 11.87
C LYS A 408 -1.78 -12.55 11.78
N ALA A 409 -1.70 -13.24 12.93
CA ALA A 409 -1.60 -14.71 12.95
C ALA A 409 -2.98 -15.36 12.79
N ILE A 410 -4.03 -14.72 13.30
CA ILE A 410 -5.43 -15.11 13.12
C ILE A 410 -5.81 -14.96 11.64
N ASP A 411 -5.48 -13.84 11.03
CA ASP A 411 -5.72 -13.58 9.60
C ASP A 411 -5.05 -14.65 8.73
N ALA A 412 -3.80 -14.98 9.00
CA ALA A 412 -3.08 -16.02 8.25
C ALA A 412 -3.73 -17.41 8.42
N MET A 413 -4.24 -17.74 9.62
CA MET A 413 -4.98 -18.97 9.89
C MET A 413 -6.30 -19.00 9.11
N ASP A 414 -7.07 -17.91 9.13
CA ASP A 414 -8.35 -17.79 8.45
C ASP A 414 -8.19 -17.86 6.92
N GLU A 415 -7.24 -17.12 6.35
CA GLU A 415 -6.96 -17.17 4.91
C GLU A 415 -6.50 -18.56 4.46
N ALA A 416 -5.70 -19.28 5.27
CA ALA A 416 -5.27 -20.63 4.96
C ALA A 416 -6.45 -21.62 4.95
N GLY A 417 -7.35 -21.53 5.92
CA GLY A 417 -8.58 -22.32 5.96
C GLY A 417 -9.45 -22.07 4.72
N SER A 418 -9.63 -20.81 4.36
CA SER A 418 -10.35 -20.38 3.15
C SER A 418 -9.71 -20.93 1.88
N MET A 419 -8.38 -20.83 1.75
CA MET A 419 -7.62 -21.33 0.60
C MET A 419 -7.83 -22.83 0.40
N ILE A 420 -7.72 -23.64 1.45
CA ILE A 420 -7.93 -25.09 1.37
C ILE A 420 -9.39 -25.43 1.06
N ARG A 421 -10.34 -24.71 1.65
CA ARG A 421 -11.78 -24.89 1.37
C ARG A 421 -12.11 -24.66 -0.09
N LEU A 422 -11.55 -23.61 -0.72
CA LEU A 422 -11.81 -23.24 -2.12
C LEU A 422 -11.02 -24.08 -3.13
N ALA A 423 -9.93 -24.75 -2.69
CA ALA A 423 -9.13 -25.58 -3.57
C ALA A 423 -9.93 -26.78 -4.11
N SER A 424 -9.74 -27.11 -5.40
CA SER A 424 -10.34 -28.29 -6.01
C SER A 424 -9.84 -29.59 -5.34
N PRO A 425 -10.68 -30.64 -5.23
CA PRO A 425 -10.28 -31.89 -4.60
C PRO A 425 -9.02 -32.52 -5.16
N SER A 426 -8.75 -32.32 -6.46
CA SER A 426 -7.55 -32.82 -7.15
C SER A 426 -6.27 -32.02 -6.83
N SER A 427 -6.38 -30.81 -6.33
CA SER A 427 -5.23 -29.96 -5.97
C SER A 427 -4.85 -30.03 -4.50
N ARG A 428 -5.64 -30.69 -3.65
CA ARG A 428 -5.39 -30.83 -2.21
C ARG A 428 -4.32 -31.88 -1.94
N LYS A 429 -3.13 -31.46 -1.54
CA LYS A 429 -2.00 -32.36 -1.25
C LYS A 429 -2.23 -33.28 -0.01
N HIS A 430 -2.96 -32.78 0.98
CA HIS A 430 -3.13 -33.43 2.29
C HIS A 430 -4.62 -33.52 2.73
N GLY A 431 -5.57 -33.58 1.80
CA GLY A 431 -6.99 -33.57 2.13
C GLY A 431 -7.45 -32.22 2.70
N ASN A 432 -8.16 -32.24 3.83
CA ASN A 432 -8.66 -31.04 4.51
C ASN A 432 -7.74 -30.59 5.67
N VAL A 433 -6.48 -31.03 5.73
CA VAL A 433 -5.54 -30.65 6.79
C VAL A 433 -4.68 -29.51 6.31
N VAL A 434 -4.68 -28.41 7.08
CA VAL A 434 -3.81 -27.26 6.86
C VAL A 434 -2.46 -27.51 7.51
N GLY A 435 -1.40 -27.52 6.71
CA GLY A 435 -0.03 -27.69 7.15
C GLY A 435 0.79 -26.40 7.16
N PRO A 436 2.03 -26.45 7.65
CA PRO A 436 2.93 -25.30 7.67
C PRO A 436 3.27 -24.76 6.27
N ASP A 437 3.28 -25.61 5.25
CA ASP A 437 3.53 -25.20 3.85
C ASP A 437 2.36 -24.36 3.30
N ASP A 438 1.13 -24.66 3.70
CA ASP A 438 -0.06 -23.90 3.30
C ASP A 438 -0.02 -22.51 3.94
N ILE A 439 0.35 -22.42 5.21
CA ILE A 439 0.56 -21.13 5.90
C ILE A 439 1.68 -20.34 5.23
N ALA A 440 2.78 -20.99 4.88
CA ALA A 440 3.87 -20.34 4.16
C ALA A 440 3.42 -19.79 2.79
N ALA A 441 2.54 -20.49 2.07
CA ALA A 441 1.95 -20.04 0.83
C ALA A 441 1.05 -18.81 1.03
N VAL A 442 0.24 -18.82 2.09
CA VAL A 442 -0.63 -17.68 2.47
C VAL A 442 0.20 -16.46 2.83
N VAL A 443 1.17 -16.59 3.74
CA VAL A 443 2.05 -15.49 4.13
C VAL A 443 2.83 -14.95 2.92
N SER A 444 3.23 -15.84 2.00
CA SER A 444 3.86 -15.45 0.73
C SER A 444 2.93 -14.60 -0.14
N LYS A 445 1.66 -14.94 -0.20
CA LYS A 445 0.65 -14.19 -0.96
C LYS A 445 0.33 -12.83 -0.31
N MET A 446 0.21 -12.79 1.03
CA MET A 446 -0.02 -11.56 1.80
C MET A 446 1.13 -10.56 1.68
N THR A 447 2.37 -11.05 1.64
CA THR A 447 3.57 -10.21 1.69
C THR A 447 4.27 -10.03 0.35
N GLY A 448 3.93 -10.86 -0.66
CA GLY A 448 4.67 -10.94 -1.92
C GLY A 448 6.04 -11.63 -1.81
N ILE A 449 6.37 -12.24 -0.65
CA ILE A 449 7.66 -12.88 -0.39
C ILE A 449 7.50 -14.39 -0.58
N PRO A 450 8.37 -15.09 -1.31
CA PRO A 450 8.27 -16.55 -1.51
C PRO A 450 8.67 -17.34 -0.26
N VAL A 451 7.88 -17.26 0.80
CA VAL A 451 8.13 -17.84 2.13
C VAL A 451 8.22 -19.36 2.08
N SER A 452 7.45 -20.03 1.21
CA SER A 452 7.44 -21.48 1.07
C SER A 452 8.79 -22.08 0.62
N ARG A 453 9.62 -21.29 -0.07
CA ARG A 453 10.97 -21.70 -0.51
C ARG A 453 12.04 -21.40 0.53
N VAL A 454 11.76 -20.55 1.52
CA VAL A 454 12.75 -20.07 2.48
C VAL A 454 12.99 -21.08 3.61
N ALA A 455 11.99 -21.85 4.04
CA ALA A 455 12.09 -22.68 5.24
C ALA A 455 12.95 -23.95 5.10
N GLN A 456 12.95 -24.62 3.95
CA GLN A 456 13.68 -25.91 3.79
C GLN A 456 14.93 -25.84 2.91
N SER A 457 15.07 -24.84 2.06
CA SER A 457 16.20 -24.73 1.11
C SER A 457 17.16 -23.58 1.41
N GLU A 458 16.91 -22.75 2.41
CA GLU A 458 17.73 -21.56 2.70
C GLU A 458 19.21 -21.92 2.93
N GLY A 459 19.49 -23.00 3.66
CA GLY A 459 20.85 -23.47 3.89
C GLY A 459 21.57 -23.89 2.59
N ASN A 460 20.91 -24.68 1.74
CA ASN A 460 21.46 -25.14 0.47
C ASN A 460 21.59 -23.97 -0.55
N ARG A 461 20.60 -23.06 -0.56
CA ARG A 461 20.68 -21.85 -1.39
C ARG A 461 21.84 -20.97 -0.95
N LEU A 462 22.03 -20.71 0.33
CA LEU A 462 23.15 -19.92 0.85
C LEU A 462 24.51 -20.57 0.54
N LEU A 463 24.59 -21.89 0.52
CA LEU A 463 25.82 -22.60 0.10
C LEU A 463 26.08 -22.44 -1.40
N GLY A 464 25.06 -22.49 -2.26
CA GLY A 464 25.18 -22.31 -3.72
C GLY A 464 25.30 -20.87 -4.18
N MET A 465 25.07 -19.88 -3.32
CA MET A 465 24.97 -18.45 -3.64
C MET A 465 26.23 -17.93 -4.34
N GLN A 466 27.40 -18.28 -3.86
CA GLN A 466 28.68 -17.81 -4.39
C GLN A 466 28.86 -18.20 -5.86
N ALA A 467 28.67 -19.46 -6.19
CA ALA A 467 28.82 -19.97 -7.56
C ALA A 467 27.83 -19.28 -8.54
N ARG A 468 26.57 -19.13 -8.11
CA ARG A 468 25.56 -18.48 -8.94
C ARG A 468 25.84 -17.00 -9.19
N LEU A 469 26.33 -16.27 -8.19
CA LEU A 469 26.69 -14.86 -8.37
C LEU A 469 27.93 -14.71 -9.27
N GLN A 470 28.94 -15.61 -9.13
CA GLN A 470 30.16 -15.60 -9.96
C GLN A 470 29.85 -15.95 -11.44
N GLU A 471 28.83 -16.75 -11.72
CA GLU A 471 28.37 -17.00 -13.09
C GLU A 471 27.85 -15.72 -13.79
N ARG A 472 27.30 -14.74 -13.04
CA ARG A 472 26.67 -13.54 -13.59
C ARG A 472 27.52 -12.27 -13.42
N VAL A 473 28.35 -12.23 -12.40
CA VAL A 473 29.23 -11.09 -12.10
C VAL A 473 30.67 -11.49 -12.37
N ILE A 474 31.07 -11.30 -13.61
CA ILE A 474 32.38 -11.74 -14.10
C ILE A 474 33.51 -10.87 -13.55
N GLY A 475 34.60 -11.51 -13.15
CA GLY A 475 35.85 -10.85 -12.79
C GLY A 475 35.85 -10.16 -11.43
N GLN A 476 34.88 -10.44 -10.55
CA GLN A 476 34.73 -9.83 -9.23
C GLN A 476 34.65 -10.86 -8.10
N ASP A 477 35.41 -11.95 -8.21
CA ASP A 477 35.30 -13.10 -7.30
C ASP A 477 35.52 -12.71 -5.82
N ASP A 478 36.51 -11.86 -5.54
CA ASP A 478 36.79 -11.37 -4.18
C ASP A 478 35.65 -10.51 -3.62
N ALA A 479 35.04 -9.70 -4.47
CA ALA A 479 33.89 -8.86 -4.08
C ALA A 479 32.67 -9.71 -3.76
N VAL A 480 32.37 -10.69 -4.61
CA VAL A 480 31.27 -11.66 -4.39
C VAL A 480 31.49 -12.45 -3.11
N ASP A 481 32.71 -12.95 -2.87
CA ASP A 481 33.06 -13.74 -1.69
C ASP A 481 32.83 -12.95 -0.39
N LYS A 482 33.29 -11.69 -0.29
CA LYS A 482 33.06 -10.84 0.88
C LYS A 482 31.57 -10.63 1.16
N VAL A 483 30.79 -10.32 0.13
CA VAL A 483 29.35 -10.09 0.26
C VAL A 483 28.63 -11.37 0.72
N VAL A 484 28.94 -12.51 0.11
CA VAL A 484 28.34 -13.80 0.46
C VAL A 484 28.68 -14.21 1.90
N ARG A 485 29.93 -14.03 2.34
CA ARG A 485 30.31 -14.31 3.73
C ARG A 485 29.55 -13.46 4.73
N ALA A 486 29.39 -12.15 4.48
CA ALA A 486 28.66 -11.26 5.36
C ALA A 486 27.17 -11.66 5.46
N ILE A 487 26.54 -12.00 4.34
CA ILE A 487 25.14 -12.45 4.30
C ILE A 487 24.99 -13.80 5.05
N ARG A 488 25.88 -14.76 4.82
CA ARG A 488 25.86 -16.04 5.54
C ARG A 488 26.02 -15.86 7.04
N ARG A 489 26.90 -14.95 7.50
CA ARG A 489 27.10 -14.61 8.91
C ARG A 489 25.84 -14.07 9.57
N ASN A 490 25.12 -13.20 8.87
CA ASN A 490 23.82 -12.69 9.35
C ASN A 490 22.76 -13.78 9.43
N ARG A 491 22.61 -14.58 8.38
CA ARG A 491 21.61 -15.66 8.32
C ARG A 491 21.87 -16.79 9.30
N ALA A 492 23.11 -16.98 9.73
CA ALA A 492 23.47 -17.88 10.80
C ALA A 492 23.11 -17.36 12.21
N GLY A 493 22.50 -16.17 12.32
CA GLY A 493 22.10 -15.59 13.61
C GLY A 493 23.26 -15.01 14.44
N LEU A 494 24.43 -14.81 13.83
CA LEU A 494 25.63 -14.30 14.51
C LEU A 494 25.74 -12.76 14.49
N LYS A 495 24.79 -12.08 13.87
CA LYS A 495 24.71 -10.61 13.78
C LYS A 495 23.55 -10.09 14.63
N ASP A 496 23.63 -8.85 15.06
CA ASP A 496 22.57 -8.14 15.77
C ASP A 496 21.26 -8.17 14.93
N PRO A 497 20.15 -8.71 15.46
CA PRO A 497 18.88 -8.81 14.75
C PRO A 497 18.20 -7.47 14.47
N HIS A 498 18.66 -6.40 15.11
CA HIS A 498 18.12 -5.05 14.90
C HIS A 498 18.70 -4.37 13.67
N ARG A 499 19.80 -4.84 13.10
CA ARG A 499 20.47 -4.26 11.93
C ARG A 499 20.00 -4.86 10.61
N PRO A 500 20.17 -4.18 9.45
CA PRO A 500 19.91 -4.76 8.14
C PRO A 500 20.64 -6.08 7.90
N ILE A 501 20.14 -6.94 6.99
CA ILE A 501 20.77 -8.21 6.61
C ILE A 501 22.22 -8.03 6.24
N GLY A 502 22.54 -6.96 5.48
CA GLY A 502 23.89 -6.59 5.11
C GLY A 502 23.96 -5.12 4.71
N THR A 503 25.05 -4.49 5.11
CA THR A 503 25.36 -3.10 4.75
C THR A 503 26.71 -3.05 4.06
N PHE A 504 26.72 -2.68 2.77
CA PHE A 504 27.90 -2.78 1.91
C PHE A 504 28.22 -1.42 1.28
N LEU A 505 29.51 -1.12 1.23
CA LEU A 505 30.01 0.04 0.49
C LEU A 505 30.93 -0.45 -0.64
N PHE A 506 30.46 -0.30 -1.88
CA PHE A 506 31.11 -0.78 -3.10
C PHE A 506 31.95 0.32 -3.72
N PHE A 507 33.25 0.11 -3.76
CA PHE A 507 34.23 1.01 -4.36
C PHE A 507 34.75 0.46 -5.68
N GLY A 508 35.00 1.31 -6.64
CA GLY A 508 35.63 0.93 -7.90
C GLY A 508 35.21 1.78 -9.09
N PRO A 509 35.87 1.63 -10.23
CA PRO A 509 35.56 2.38 -11.46
C PRO A 509 34.13 2.20 -11.95
N THR A 510 33.71 3.05 -12.87
CA THR A 510 32.41 2.91 -13.50
C THR A 510 32.40 1.68 -14.43
N GLY A 511 31.28 0.96 -14.52
CA GLY A 511 31.10 -0.14 -15.47
C GLY A 511 31.79 -1.46 -15.09
N VAL A 512 32.24 -1.65 -13.83
CA VAL A 512 32.89 -2.89 -13.36
C VAL A 512 31.92 -3.92 -12.76
N GLY A 513 30.61 -3.61 -12.70
CA GLY A 513 29.60 -4.56 -12.24
C GLY A 513 29.02 -4.30 -10.84
N LYS A 514 29.25 -3.14 -10.21
CA LYS A 514 28.69 -2.79 -8.88
C LYS A 514 27.16 -2.92 -8.84
N THR A 515 26.47 -2.24 -9.74
CA THR A 515 25.00 -2.28 -9.85
C THR A 515 24.49 -3.67 -10.31
N GLN A 516 25.29 -4.40 -11.11
CA GLN A 516 24.95 -5.75 -11.55
C GLN A 516 24.94 -6.73 -10.35
N LEU A 517 25.92 -6.63 -9.45
CA LEU A 517 25.93 -7.47 -8.25
C LEU A 517 24.71 -7.19 -7.37
N ALA A 518 24.29 -5.92 -7.24
CA ALA A 518 23.07 -5.56 -6.49
C ALA A 518 21.81 -6.19 -7.10
N LYS A 519 21.67 -6.18 -8.44
CA LYS A 519 20.56 -6.82 -9.15
C LYS A 519 20.56 -8.34 -8.97
N CYS A 520 21.72 -8.97 -9.13
CA CYS A 520 21.85 -10.42 -8.94
C CYS A 520 21.53 -10.83 -7.49
N LEU A 521 21.86 -9.99 -6.49
CA LEU A 521 21.49 -10.21 -5.10
C LEU A 521 19.99 -10.11 -4.87
N ALA A 522 19.32 -9.11 -5.47
CA ALA A 522 17.87 -8.96 -5.39
C ALA A 522 17.17 -10.17 -6.00
N GLU A 523 17.56 -10.59 -7.20
CA GLU A 523 17.00 -11.77 -7.84
C GLU A 523 17.26 -13.07 -7.04
N TYR A 524 18.48 -13.25 -6.53
CA TYR A 524 18.83 -14.47 -5.81
C TYR A 524 18.15 -14.61 -4.44
N LEU A 525 18.10 -13.53 -3.67
CA LEU A 525 17.57 -13.53 -2.30
C LEU A 525 16.08 -13.24 -2.21
N PHE A 526 15.58 -12.43 -3.14
CA PHE A 526 14.20 -11.94 -3.14
C PHE A 526 13.43 -12.31 -4.42
N ASP A 527 13.97 -13.24 -5.23
CA ASP A 527 13.40 -13.89 -6.41
C ASP A 527 12.97 -12.95 -7.57
N SER A 528 13.27 -11.65 -7.49
CA SER A 528 13.05 -10.69 -8.58
C SER A 528 14.05 -9.55 -8.54
N GLU A 529 14.52 -9.11 -9.71
CA GLU A 529 15.28 -7.86 -9.85
C GLU A 529 14.45 -6.63 -9.45
N ASP A 530 13.12 -6.70 -9.56
CA ASP A 530 12.19 -5.62 -9.18
C ASP A 530 12.18 -5.35 -7.67
N ASN A 531 12.67 -6.29 -6.86
CA ASN A 531 12.87 -6.11 -5.43
C ASN A 531 14.17 -5.34 -5.12
N MET A 532 14.63 -4.54 -6.06
CA MET A 532 15.70 -3.57 -5.88
C MET A 532 15.13 -2.14 -5.90
N ILE A 533 15.37 -1.40 -4.82
CA ILE A 533 15.06 0.03 -4.69
C ILE A 533 16.34 0.78 -5.05
N ARG A 534 16.33 1.52 -6.14
CA ARG A 534 17.50 2.30 -6.57
C ARG A 534 17.24 3.79 -6.41
N ILE A 535 18.16 4.46 -5.73
CA ILE A 535 18.17 5.91 -5.53
C ILE A 535 19.52 6.45 -5.98
N ASP A 536 19.50 7.42 -6.89
CA ASP A 536 20.69 8.11 -7.37
C ASP A 536 20.97 9.31 -6.44
N MET A 537 22.09 9.24 -5.72
CA MET A 537 22.45 10.29 -4.76
C MET A 537 22.92 11.58 -5.41
N SER A 538 23.15 11.62 -6.72
CA SER A 538 23.42 12.84 -7.45
C SER A 538 22.23 13.82 -7.48
N GLU A 539 21.00 13.33 -7.24
CA GLU A 539 19.80 14.15 -7.08
C GLU A 539 19.66 14.77 -5.68
N TYR A 540 20.52 14.36 -4.73
CA TYR A 540 20.44 14.70 -3.31
C TYR A 540 21.67 15.45 -2.80
N THR A 541 22.21 16.35 -3.61
CA THR A 541 23.38 17.16 -3.31
C THR A 541 23.10 18.35 -2.41
N GLU A 542 21.86 18.84 -2.39
CA GLU A 542 21.43 20.00 -1.62
C GLU A 542 20.76 19.60 -0.30
N LYS A 543 20.89 20.47 0.72
CA LYS A 543 20.33 20.22 2.06
C LYS A 543 18.82 19.93 2.05
N PHE A 544 18.08 20.65 1.23
CA PHE A 544 16.61 20.48 1.16
C PHE A 544 16.18 19.20 0.47
N THR A 545 17.05 18.58 -0.32
CA THR A 545 16.71 17.33 -1.01
C THR A 545 16.71 16.12 -0.07
N ALA A 546 17.41 16.18 1.06
CA ALA A 546 17.39 15.10 2.08
C ALA A 546 15.96 14.84 2.61
N SER A 547 15.12 15.90 2.70
CA SER A 547 13.71 15.76 3.09
C SER A 547 12.87 14.97 2.09
N ARG A 548 13.27 14.90 0.82
CA ARG A 548 12.58 14.06 -0.18
C ARG A 548 12.74 12.56 0.07
N LEU A 549 13.80 12.15 0.79
CA LEU A 549 14.02 10.74 1.15
C LEU A 549 13.07 10.27 2.25
N ILE A 550 12.78 11.14 3.24
CA ILE A 550 11.99 10.81 4.43
C ILE A 550 10.62 11.50 4.47
N GLY A 551 10.34 12.42 3.54
CA GLY A 551 9.14 13.26 3.49
C GLY A 551 9.39 14.69 3.96
N ALA A 552 8.56 15.63 3.52
CA ALA A 552 8.65 17.03 3.91
C ALA A 552 8.12 17.24 5.34
N PRO A 553 8.79 18.06 6.18
CA PRO A 553 8.31 18.38 7.50
C PRO A 553 7.00 19.21 7.46
N PRO A 554 6.23 19.26 8.58
CA PRO A 554 5.00 20.03 8.66
C PRO A 554 5.20 21.49 8.24
N GLY A 555 4.32 21.99 7.37
CA GLY A 555 4.36 23.37 6.88
C GLY A 555 5.11 23.58 5.55
N TYR A 556 5.71 22.55 4.96
CA TYR A 556 6.34 22.62 3.65
C TYR A 556 5.47 21.96 2.57
N VAL A 557 5.61 22.44 1.32
CA VAL A 557 4.92 21.86 0.15
C VAL A 557 5.33 20.39 0.00
N GLY A 558 4.33 19.48 -0.12
CA GLY A 558 4.56 18.02 -0.14
C GLY A 558 4.45 17.34 1.24
N HIS A 559 4.07 18.07 2.31
CA HIS A 559 3.70 17.45 3.58
C HIS A 559 2.46 16.58 3.38
N GLY A 560 2.61 15.28 3.57
CA GLY A 560 1.55 14.28 3.28
C GLY A 560 1.93 13.32 2.16
N GLU A 561 2.88 13.68 1.30
CA GLU A 561 3.55 12.74 0.42
C GLU A 561 4.70 12.09 1.22
N GLY A 562 4.65 10.77 1.39
CA GLY A 562 5.71 10.03 2.08
C GLY A 562 7.07 10.19 1.37
N GLY A 563 8.17 10.02 2.09
CA GLY A 563 9.52 10.11 1.50
C GLY A 563 9.78 9.00 0.49
N GLN A 564 10.56 9.29 -0.54
CA GLN A 564 10.85 8.34 -1.63
C GLN A 564 11.49 7.04 -1.11
N LEU A 565 12.44 7.13 -0.19
CA LEU A 565 13.08 5.95 0.40
C LEU A 565 12.14 5.25 1.39
N SER A 566 11.55 6.00 2.30
CA SER A 566 10.68 5.45 3.36
C SER A 566 9.45 4.74 2.78
N GLU A 567 8.76 5.32 1.80
CA GLU A 567 7.59 4.70 1.17
C GLU A 567 7.95 3.46 0.32
N GLN A 568 9.06 3.51 -0.42
CA GLN A 568 9.48 2.35 -1.23
C GLN A 568 9.87 1.15 -0.35
N VAL A 569 10.60 1.38 0.74
CA VAL A 569 10.97 0.30 1.67
C VAL A 569 9.75 -0.20 2.44
N ARG A 570 8.82 0.67 2.82
CA ARG A 570 7.56 0.25 3.44
C ARG A 570 6.74 -0.67 2.53
N ARG A 571 6.70 -0.37 1.23
CA ARG A 571 6.01 -1.21 0.23
C ARG A 571 6.77 -2.50 -0.09
N LYS A 572 8.10 -2.48 0.00
CA LYS A 572 8.99 -3.62 -0.31
C LYS A 572 9.97 -3.83 0.85
N PRO A 573 9.52 -4.36 2.00
CA PRO A 573 10.37 -4.53 3.18
C PRO A 573 11.48 -5.56 3.00
N TYR A 574 11.36 -6.44 2.01
CA TYR A 574 12.37 -7.41 1.59
C TYR A 574 12.95 -6.98 0.25
N SER A 575 13.97 -6.15 0.29
CA SER A 575 14.56 -5.56 -0.92
C SER A 575 16.04 -5.28 -0.77
N VAL A 576 16.71 -5.10 -1.91
CA VAL A 576 18.03 -4.51 -1.97
C VAL A 576 17.87 -3.01 -2.18
N VAL A 577 18.31 -2.22 -1.22
CA VAL A 577 18.36 -0.76 -1.32
C VAL A 577 19.70 -0.34 -1.87
N LEU A 578 19.73 0.15 -3.10
CA LEU A 578 20.93 0.63 -3.77
C LEU A 578 20.96 2.17 -3.77
N LEU A 579 21.90 2.73 -3.05
CA LEU A 579 22.21 4.16 -3.04
C LEU A 579 23.42 4.39 -3.96
N ASP A 580 23.14 4.86 -5.17
CA ASP A 580 24.17 5.01 -6.21
C ASP A 580 24.89 6.36 -6.07
N GLU A 581 26.22 6.38 -6.27
CA GLU A 581 27.09 7.56 -6.18
C GLU A 581 26.97 8.31 -4.83
N ILE A 582 27.05 7.55 -3.72
CA ILE A 582 26.84 8.07 -2.35
C ILE A 582 27.78 9.23 -1.97
N GLU A 583 28.96 9.34 -2.61
CA GLU A 583 29.90 10.45 -2.41
C GLU A 583 29.36 11.81 -2.84
N LYS A 584 28.31 11.85 -3.65
CA LYS A 584 27.66 13.10 -4.09
C LYS A 584 26.59 13.60 -3.13
N ALA A 585 26.18 12.75 -2.20
CA ALA A 585 25.12 13.05 -1.25
C ALA A 585 25.50 14.18 -0.28
N HIS A 586 24.51 15.00 0.10
CA HIS A 586 24.70 15.98 1.17
C HIS A 586 25.10 15.31 2.49
N PRO A 587 25.99 15.90 3.33
CA PRO A 587 26.42 15.32 4.61
C PRO A 587 25.29 14.91 5.55
N ASP A 588 24.17 15.61 5.57
CA ASP A 588 23.01 15.29 6.41
C ASP A 588 22.41 13.90 6.09
N ILE A 589 22.59 13.40 4.86
CA ILE A 589 22.14 12.07 4.46
C ILE A 589 22.94 10.97 5.16
N PHE A 590 24.24 11.18 5.39
CA PHE A 590 25.03 10.22 6.16
C PHE A 590 24.50 10.08 7.59
N ASN A 591 24.13 11.20 8.25
CA ASN A 591 23.53 11.19 9.58
C ASN A 591 22.19 10.44 9.61
N LEU A 592 21.38 10.61 8.58
CA LEU A 592 20.13 9.92 8.43
C LEU A 592 20.33 8.41 8.23
N LEU A 593 21.30 8.03 7.40
CA LEU A 593 21.64 6.63 7.17
C LEU A 593 22.23 5.94 8.42
N LEU A 594 22.85 6.65 9.36
CA LEU A 594 23.32 6.06 10.61
C LEU A 594 22.19 5.37 11.38
N GLN A 595 20.97 5.91 11.39
CA GLN A 595 19.82 5.26 12.03
C GLN A 595 19.49 3.92 11.35
N VAL A 596 19.54 3.88 10.02
CA VAL A 596 19.31 2.66 9.24
C VAL A 596 20.39 1.61 9.54
N LEU A 597 21.68 2.04 9.56
CA LEU A 597 22.81 1.13 9.73
C LEU A 597 22.92 0.55 11.15
N ASP A 598 22.48 1.28 12.18
CA ASP A 598 22.56 0.85 13.57
C ASP A 598 21.29 0.18 14.09
N GLU A 599 20.15 0.84 13.89
CA GLU A 599 18.90 0.41 14.49
C GLU A 599 18.00 -0.34 13.49
N GLY A 600 18.40 -0.37 12.20
CA GLY A 600 17.61 -0.98 11.12
C GLY A 600 16.22 -0.36 10.97
N ARG A 601 16.09 0.92 11.31
CA ARG A 601 14.85 1.68 11.18
C ARG A 601 15.12 3.11 10.74
N LEU A 602 14.13 3.72 10.12
CA LEU A 602 14.15 5.10 9.70
C LEU A 602 12.82 5.75 10.08
N THR A 603 12.85 6.86 10.81
CA THR A 603 11.63 7.60 11.14
C THR A 603 11.36 8.60 10.02
N ASP A 604 10.18 8.54 9.42
CA ASP A 604 9.75 9.48 8.40
C ASP A 604 9.27 10.81 9.00
N SER A 605 8.97 11.79 8.13
CA SER A 605 8.50 13.13 8.56
C SER A 605 7.11 13.11 9.22
N MET A 606 6.37 12.02 9.11
CA MET A 606 5.07 11.81 9.77
C MET A 606 5.22 11.11 11.12
N GLY A 607 6.44 10.83 11.57
CA GLY A 607 6.73 10.10 12.82
C GLY A 607 6.59 8.58 12.71
N ARG A 608 6.37 8.03 11.50
CA ARG A 608 6.23 6.59 11.28
C ARG A 608 7.62 5.95 11.20
N SER A 609 7.80 4.83 11.88
CA SER A 609 9.05 4.04 11.83
C SER A 609 9.00 3.05 10.68
N VAL A 610 9.93 3.18 9.73
CA VAL A 610 10.09 2.27 8.59
C VAL A 610 11.19 1.26 8.88
N ASN A 611 10.90 -0.03 8.71
CA ASN A 611 11.77 -1.14 9.10
C ASN A 611 12.70 -1.56 7.95
N PHE A 612 14.03 -1.49 8.17
CA PHE A 612 15.08 -1.89 7.25
C PHE A 612 15.78 -3.21 7.63
N ARG A 613 15.35 -3.91 8.69
CA ARG A 613 16.01 -5.14 9.19
C ARG A 613 16.04 -6.26 8.16
N ASN A 614 15.08 -6.28 7.27
CA ASN A 614 14.96 -7.29 6.22
C ASN A 614 15.54 -6.81 4.87
N THR A 615 16.19 -5.66 4.83
CA THR A 615 16.82 -5.13 3.61
C THR A 615 18.31 -5.41 3.57
N ILE A 616 18.87 -5.36 2.36
CA ILE A 616 20.30 -5.28 2.12
C ILE A 616 20.58 -3.87 1.60
N VAL A 617 21.40 -3.11 2.32
CA VAL A 617 21.75 -1.75 1.92
C VAL A 617 23.10 -1.78 1.19
N ILE A 618 23.12 -1.34 -0.05
CA ILE A 618 24.30 -1.26 -0.90
C ILE A 618 24.51 0.21 -1.29
N MET A 619 25.66 0.73 -1.01
CA MET A 619 26.08 2.08 -1.39
C MET A 619 27.21 1.96 -2.41
N THR A 620 27.13 2.62 -3.55
CA THR A 620 28.23 2.61 -4.53
C THR A 620 28.98 3.92 -4.51
N SER A 621 30.29 3.85 -4.73
CA SER A 621 31.13 5.02 -4.82
C SER A 621 32.24 4.83 -5.84
N ASN A 622 32.61 5.93 -6.48
CA ASN A 622 33.76 6.04 -7.36
C ASN A 622 34.95 6.74 -6.65
N ALA A 623 34.80 7.07 -5.36
CA ALA A 623 35.87 7.72 -4.57
C ALA A 623 37.13 6.86 -4.54
N GLY A 624 38.28 7.50 -4.65
CA GLY A 624 39.59 6.85 -4.62
C GLY A 624 40.04 6.21 -5.95
N THR A 625 39.21 6.13 -6.97
CA THR A 625 39.61 5.59 -8.28
C THR A 625 40.57 6.51 -9.02
N ARG A 626 40.37 7.82 -8.97
CA ARG A 626 41.28 8.81 -9.59
C ARG A 626 42.63 8.81 -8.94
N GLU A 627 42.70 8.78 -7.61
CA GLU A 627 43.94 8.72 -6.84
C GLU A 627 44.73 7.43 -7.12
N LEU A 628 44.02 6.31 -7.35
CA LEU A 628 44.67 5.06 -7.75
C LEU A 628 45.23 5.12 -9.18
N GLU A 629 44.56 5.75 -10.12
CA GLU A 629 45.01 5.94 -11.49
C GLU A 629 46.23 6.90 -11.54
N GLU A 630 46.21 7.98 -10.79
CA GLU A 630 47.30 8.92 -10.67
C GLU A 630 48.52 8.28 -10.02
N TYR A 631 48.33 7.46 -8.97
CA TYR A 631 49.38 6.69 -8.34
C TYR A 631 50.01 5.65 -9.26
N GLY A 632 49.20 5.05 -10.15
CA GLY A 632 49.69 4.11 -11.20
C GLY A 632 50.44 4.77 -12.35
N LYS A 633 50.25 6.07 -12.59
CA LYS A 633 50.92 6.87 -13.61
C LYS A 633 52.19 7.61 -13.10
N GLY A 634 52.42 7.58 -11.78
CA GLY A 634 53.57 8.23 -11.17
C GLY A 634 54.91 7.65 -11.63
N VAL A 635 55.69 8.47 -12.31
CA VAL A 635 57.04 8.17 -12.76
C VAL A 635 57.97 8.03 -11.56
N GLY A 636 58.42 6.82 -11.25
CA GLY A 636 59.51 6.62 -10.28
C GLY A 636 59.42 5.30 -9.52
N PHE A 637 60.26 4.33 -9.92
CA PHE A 637 60.70 3.14 -9.17
C PHE A 637 59.60 2.17 -8.70
N ALA A 638 59.04 1.40 -9.62
CA ALA A 638 58.33 0.17 -9.30
C ALA A 638 59.35 -0.93 -8.97
N THR A 639 59.69 -1.14 -7.71
CA THR A 639 60.26 -2.41 -7.26
C THR A 639 59.11 -3.46 -7.32
N ALA A 640 59.27 -4.43 -8.24
CA ALA A 640 58.38 -5.58 -8.37
C ALA A 640 58.46 -6.40 -7.08
N GLY A 641 57.40 -6.32 -6.26
CA GLY A 641 57.32 -7.08 -5.03
C GLY A 641 55.94 -6.91 -4.34
N LYS A 642 55.60 -7.82 -3.44
CA LYS A 642 54.38 -7.91 -2.64
C LYS A 642 53.92 -6.62 -1.92
N ASP A 643 54.77 -5.58 -1.87
CA ASP A 643 54.49 -4.29 -1.25
C ASP A 643 53.64 -3.33 -2.07
N VAL A 644 53.50 -3.55 -3.37
CA VAL A 644 52.65 -2.70 -4.27
C VAL A 644 51.17 -2.81 -3.91
N GLY A 645 50.72 -3.98 -3.50
CA GLY A 645 49.34 -4.21 -3.07
C GLY A 645 48.99 -3.46 -1.76
N ARG A 646 49.85 -3.49 -0.78
CA ARG A 646 49.65 -2.79 0.52
C ARG A 646 49.70 -1.27 0.37
N ASN A 647 50.55 -0.73 -0.49
CA ASN A 647 50.60 0.70 -0.76
C ASN A 647 49.38 1.22 -1.50
N ARG A 648 48.80 0.44 -2.46
CA ARG A 648 47.54 0.76 -3.15
C ARG A 648 46.38 0.82 -2.17
N GLN A 649 46.27 -0.13 -1.26
CA GLN A 649 45.20 -0.18 -0.28
C GLN A 649 45.26 1.00 0.71
N GLY A 650 46.48 1.40 1.14
CA GLY A 650 46.68 2.55 2.01
C GLY A 650 46.31 3.90 1.35
N VAL A 651 46.57 4.06 0.06
CA VAL A 651 46.18 5.27 -0.70
C VAL A 651 44.64 5.34 -0.81
N LEU A 652 44.01 4.20 -1.10
CA LEU A 652 42.56 4.10 -1.23
C LEU A 652 41.84 4.39 0.10
N GLU A 653 42.34 3.81 1.21
CA GLU A 653 41.77 4.08 2.55
C GLU A 653 41.88 5.55 2.93
N LYS A 654 43.01 6.23 2.60
CA LYS A 654 43.14 7.66 2.82
C LYS A 654 42.18 8.50 2.00
N ALA A 655 41.96 8.13 0.74
CA ALA A 655 40.97 8.81 -0.13
C ALA A 655 39.53 8.64 0.38
N ILE A 656 39.18 7.43 0.81
CA ILE A 656 37.85 7.11 1.36
C ILE A 656 37.60 7.92 2.65
N ARG A 657 38.59 8.02 3.56
CA ARG A 657 38.44 8.79 4.81
C ARG A 657 38.31 10.30 4.60
N LYS A 658 38.71 10.82 3.44
CA LYS A 658 38.48 12.23 3.08
C LYS A 658 37.04 12.52 2.69
N VAL A 659 36.35 11.52 2.14
CA VAL A 659 34.98 11.66 1.60
C VAL A 659 33.95 11.26 2.63
N PHE A 660 34.19 10.19 3.39
CA PHE A 660 33.24 9.61 4.32
C PHE A 660 33.63 9.82 5.77
N PRO A 661 32.70 10.21 6.66
CA PRO A 661 32.95 10.31 8.09
C PRO A 661 33.40 8.95 8.67
N PRO A 662 34.38 8.93 9.59
CA PRO A 662 34.83 7.68 10.21
C PRO A 662 33.70 6.91 10.92
N GLU A 663 32.78 7.63 11.53
CA GLU A 663 31.62 7.05 12.19
C GLU A 663 30.75 6.24 11.21
N PHE A 664 30.48 6.78 10.05
CA PHE A 664 29.72 6.11 8.99
C PHE A 664 30.44 4.84 8.49
N LEU A 665 31.76 4.93 8.24
CA LEU A 665 32.55 3.79 7.77
C LEU A 665 32.57 2.62 8.76
N ASN A 666 32.56 2.92 10.08
CA ASN A 666 32.56 1.91 11.14
C ASN A 666 31.21 1.17 11.28
N ARG A 667 30.13 1.70 10.70
CA ARG A 667 28.78 1.09 10.74
C ARG A 667 28.50 0.19 9.53
N VAL A 668 29.30 0.31 8.47
CA VAL A 668 29.23 -0.55 7.29
C VAL A 668 29.82 -1.93 7.60
N ASP A 669 29.12 -3.00 7.25
CA ASP A 669 29.57 -4.37 7.53
C ASP A 669 30.83 -4.75 6.74
N GLU A 670 30.86 -4.38 5.44
CA GLU A 670 31.99 -4.70 4.56
C GLU A 670 32.21 -3.58 3.53
N GLN A 671 33.48 -3.20 3.37
CA GLN A 671 33.95 -2.37 2.27
C GLN A 671 34.44 -3.29 1.15
N VAL A 672 33.78 -3.23 0.00
CA VAL A 672 34.00 -4.14 -1.12
C VAL A 672 34.64 -3.39 -2.27
N PHE A 673 35.82 -3.83 -2.69
CA PHE A 673 36.60 -3.20 -3.75
C PHE A 673 36.44 -3.99 -5.06
N PHE A 674 35.96 -3.32 -6.10
CA PHE A 674 35.82 -3.86 -7.44
C PHE A 674 37.07 -3.54 -8.26
N ARG A 675 37.67 -4.56 -8.87
CA ARG A 675 38.80 -4.37 -9.77
C ARG A 675 38.38 -3.90 -11.15
N SER A 676 39.24 -3.24 -11.88
CA SER A 676 39.05 -2.96 -13.29
C SER A 676 38.95 -4.28 -14.07
N LEU A 677 38.07 -4.32 -15.06
CA LEU A 677 37.87 -5.48 -15.92
C LEU A 677 39.07 -5.62 -16.88
N VAL A 678 39.46 -6.86 -17.18
CA VAL A 678 40.48 -7.19 -18.18
C VAL A 678 39.78 -7.74 -19.45
N ARG A 679 40.53 -7.87 -20.54
CA ARG A 679 40.01 -8.31 -21.84
C ARG A 679 39.30 -9.67 -21.79
N GLU A 680 39.86 -10.60 -21.04
CA GLU A 680 39.29 -11.93 -20.85
C GLU A 680 37.91 -11.90 -20.14
N ASP A 681 37.72 -10.94 -19.24
CA ASP A 681 36.43 -10.72 -18.59
C ASP A 681 35.38 -10.24 -19.60
N MET A 682 35.75 -9.40 -20.56
CA MET A 682 34.85 -8.87 -21.58
C MET A 682 34.29 -9.97 -22.48
N GLU A 683 35.11 -10.95 -22.86
CA GLU A 683 34.64 -12.10 -23.68
C GLU A 683 33.55 -12.90 -22.94
N LYS A 684 33.70 -13.07 -21.64
CA LYS A 684 32.69 -13.75 -20.79
C LYS A 684 31.43 -12.91 -20.59
N ILE A 685 31.56 -11.60 -20.44
CA ILE A 685 30.42 -10.68 -20.29
C ILE A 685 29.58 -10.68 -21.58
N ILE A 686 30.21 -10.67 -22.73
CA ILE A 686 29.51 -10.78 -24.02
C ILE A 686 28.70 -12.07 -24.10
N ASP A 687 29.22 -13.19 -23.62
CA ASP A 687 28.45 -14.44 -23.63
C ASP A 687 27.17 -14.36 -22.81
N ILE A 688 27.17 -13.59 -21.71
CA ILE A 688 25.98 -13.34 -20.90
C ILE A 688 24.99 -12.44 -21.66
N GLU A 689 25.44 -11.30 -22.21
CA GLU A 689 24.59 -10.38 -22.97
C GLU A 689 23.99 -11.07 -24.24
N LEU A 690 24.78 -11.89 -24.92
CA LEU A 690 24.32 -12.66 -26.08
C LEU A 690 23.33 -13.77 -25.72
N LYS A 691 23.27 -14.23 -24.47
CA LYS A 691 22.34 -15.28 -24.05
C LYS A 691 20.89 -14.84 -24.20
N ASP A 692 20.58 -13.64 -23.75
CA ASP A 692 19.23 -13.05 -23.83
C ASP A 692 18.86 -12.76 -25.29
N LEU A 693 19.81 -12.28 -26.09
CA LEU A 693 19.61 -12.07 -27.52
C LEU A 693 19.35 -13.38 -28.26
N LYS A 694 20.09 -14.45 -27.95
CA LYS A 694 19.86 -15.77 -28.50
C LYS A 694 18.48 -16.34 -28.17
N SER A 695 17.97 -16.10 -26.95
CA SER A 695 16.61 -16.51 -26.59
C SER A 695 15.57 -15.75 -27.42
N ARG A 696 15.67 -14.42 -27.50
CA ARG A 696 14.77 -13.58 -28.32
C ARG A 696 14.81 -13.94 -29.79
N THR A 697 16.00 -14.19 -30.36
CA THR A 697 16.13 -14.61 -31.75
C THR A 697 15.56 -16.02 -31.99
N LEU A 698 15.67 -16.93 -31.03
CA LEU A 698 15.06 -18.26 -31.10
C LEU A 698 13.52 -18.17 -31.11
N GLU A 699 12.93 -17.33 -30.26
CA GLU A 699 11.50 -17.05 -30.27
C GLU A 699 11.03 -16.45 -31.61
N ALA A 700 11.88 -15.63 -32.22
CA ALA A 700 11.64 -15.11 -33.57
C ALA A 700 11.78 -16.17 -34.70
N GLY A 701 12.22 -17.40 -34.34
CA GLY A 701 12.41 -18.54 -35.25
C GLY A 701 13.80 -18.65 -35.86
N TYR A 702 14.81 -18.02 -35.26
CA TYR A 702 16.20 -18.06 -35.75
C TYR A 702 17.16 -18.49 -34.65
N ARG A 703 18.08 -19.40 -34.96
CA ARG A 703 19.15 -19.84 -34.06
C ARG A 703 20.42 -19.06 -34.34
N LEU A 704 20.77 -18.10 -33.52
CA LEU A 704 21.95 -17.24 -33.67
C LEU A 704 23.24 -17.94 -33.21
N ASN A 705 24.20 -18.06 -34.14
CA ASN A 705 25.56 -18.55 -33.90
C ASN A 705 26.55 -17.41 -34.13
N VAL A 706 27.25 -16.98 -33.09
CA VAL A 706 28.27 -15.91 -33.16
C VAL A 706 29.66 -16.57 -33.20
N THR A 707 30.47 -16.22 -34.20
CA THR A 707 31.83 -16.74 -34.32
C THR A 707 32.76 -16.17 -33.27
N PRO A 708 33.81 -16.90 -32.83
CA PRO A 708 34.79 -16.39 -31.88
C PRO A 708 35.49 -15.09 -32.32
N SER A 709 35.74 -14.93 -33.64
CA SER A 709 36.33 -13.71 -34.19
C SER A 709 35.39 -12.50 -34.06
N ALA A 710 34.09 -12.68 -34.35
CA ALA A 710 33.08 -11.63 -34.15
C ALA A 710 32.92 -11.26 -32.68
N LYS A 711 32.92 -12.25 -31.78
CA LYS A 711 32.90 -11.96 -30.31
C LYS A 711 34.09 -11.10 -29.88
N ARG A 712 35.30 -11.46 -30.27
CA ARG A 712 36.50 -10.68 -29.95
C ARG A 712 36.43 -9.25 -30.47
N PHE A 713 35.99 -9.09 -31.72
CA PHE A 713 35.79 -7.78 -32.30
C PHE A 713 34.80 -6.92 -31.51
N VAL A 714 33.64 -7.47 -31.12
CA VAL A 714 32.65 -6.77 -30.30
C VAL A 714 33.20 -6.47 -28.89
N ALA A 715 34.00 -7.39 -28.31
CA ALA A 715 34.68 -7.17 -27.04
C ALA A 715 35.64 -5.99 -27.13
N ASP A 716 36.46 -5.96 -28.14
CA ASP A 716 37.46 -4.90 -28.35
C ASP A 716 36.81 -3.55 -28.66
N ALA A 717 35.73 -3.53 -29.45
CA ALA A 717 34.95 -2.33 -29.75
C ALA A 717 34.16 -1.81 -28.54
N GLY A 718 33.79 -2.70 -27.60
CA GLY A 718 33.07 -2.36 -26.38
C GLY A 718 33.92 -2.19 -25.15
N PHE A 719 35.24 -2.35 -25.24
CA PHE A 719 36.16 -2.20 -24.11
C PHE A 719 36.74 -0.78 -24.05
N ASP A 720 36.50 -0.11 -22.93
CA ASP A 720 37.13 1.17 -22.60
C ASP A 720 37.71 1.07 -21.16
N PRO A 721 39.03 1.27 -21.01
CA PRO A 721 39.67 1.21 -19.70
C PRO A 721 39.09 2.15 -18.64
N ALA A 722 38.51 3.30 -19.07
CA ALA A 722 37.92 4.30 -18.18
C ALA A 722 36.45 3.99 -17.82
N TYR A 723 35.71 3.39 -18.78
CA TYR A 723 34.28 3.15 -18.63
C TYR A 723 33.89 1.66 -18.45
N GLY A 724 34.89 0.77 -18.41
CA GLY A 724 34.70 -0.67 -18.19
C GLY A 724 33.82 -1.33 -19.24
N ALA A 725 32.83 -2.11 -18.83
CA ALA A 725 31.87 -2.79 -19.71
C ALA A 725 30.65 -1.92 -20.12
N ARG A 726 30.56 -0.66 -19.70
CA ARG A 726 29.41 0.19 -20.04
C ARG A 726 29.22 0.42 -21.55
N PRO A 727 30.29 0.61 -22.36
CA PRO A 727 30.16 0.72 -23.81
C PRO A 727 29.81 -0.60 -24.51
N LEU A 728 30.00 -1.75 -23.85
CA LEU A 728 29.79 -3.07 -24.45
C LEU A 728 28.35 -3.28 -24.93
N LYS A 729 27.36 -2.81 -24.15
CA LYS A 729 25.96 -2.92 -24.54
C LYS A 729 25.65 -2.18 -25.85
N ARG A 730 26.29 -1.01 -26.05
CA ARG A 730 26.18 -0.26 -27.33
C ARG A 730 26.90 -0.97 -28.44
N ALA A 731 28.06 -1.60 -28.16
CA ALA A 731 28.78 -2.39 -29.17
C ALA A 731 27.97 -3.63 -29.60
N VAL A 732 27.35 -4.34 -28.66
CA VAL A 732 26.44 -5.45 -28.92
C VAL A 732 25.26 -4.99 -29.79
N MET A 733 24.61 -3.87 -29.44
CA MET A 733 23.51 -3.31 -30.21
C MET A 733 23.97 -3.04 -31.66
N LYS A 734 25.01 -2.25 -31.82
CA LYS A 734 25.50 -1.81 -33.15
C LYS A 734 26.03 -2.96 -34.03
N TYR A 735 26.79 -3.88 -33.43
CA TYR A 735 27.51 -4.91 -34.20
C TYR A 735 26.84 -6.30 -34.17
N VAL A 736 25.81 -6.49 -33.35
CA VAL A 736 25.10 -7.77 -33.27
C VAL A 736 23.60 -7.61 -33.50
N GLU A 737 22.92 -6.75 -32.68
CA GLU A 737 21.46 -6.64 -32.78
C GLU A 737 21.01 -6.00 -34.09
N ASP A 738 21.62 -4.88 -34.53
CA ASP A 738 21.25 -4.19 -35.76
C ASP A 738 21.43 -5.09 -37.01
N PRO A 739 22.59 -5.73 -37.22
CA PRO A 739 22.78 -6.62 -38.39
C PRO A 739 21.88 -7.85 -38.37
N VAL A 740 21.63 -8.43 -37.18
CA VAL A 740 20.71 -9.57 -37.02
C VAL A 740 19.28 -9.15 -37.33
N SER A 741 18.85 -7.97 -36.83
CA SER A 741 17.50 -7.46 -37.08
C SER A 741 17.25 -7.17 -38.54
N GLU A 742 18.21 -6.53 -39.23
CA GLU A 742 18.14 -6.24 -40.66
C GLU A 742 18.05 -7.55 -41.48
N PHE A 743 18.87 -8.55 -41.14
CA PHE A 743 18.81 -9.86 -41.75
C PHE A 743 17.45 -10.53 -41.55
N ILE A 744 16.92 -10.56 -40.35
CA ILE A 744 15.61 -11.17 -40.01
C ILE A 744 14.48 -10.50 -40.80
N ILE A 745 14.49 -9.17 -40.90
CA ILE A 745 13.49 -8.41 -41.65
C ILE A 745 13.56 -8.75 -43.12
N THR A 746 14.76 -8.75 -43.68
CA THR A 746 14.99 -9.08 -45.11
C THR A 746 14.58 -10.52 -45.43
N ASP A 747 14.97 -11.49 -44.60
CA ASP A 747 14.60 -12.90 -44.78
C ASP A 747 13.08 -13.13 -44.67
N ARG A 748 12.40 -12.41 -43.79
CA ARG A 748 10.92 -12.47 -43.69
C ARG A 748 10.21 -11.87 -44.89
N ILE A 749 10.77 -10.85 -45.50
CA ILE A 749 10.22 -10.28 -46.75
C ILE A 749 10.37 -11.26 -47.90
N LEU A 750 11.52 -11.90 -48.00
CA LEU A 750 11.82 -12.88 -49.08
C LEU A 750 11.07 -14.21 -48.88
N HIS A 751 10.78 -14.58 -47.64
CA HIS A 751 10.16 -15.86 -47.27
C HIS A 751 9.01 -15.68 -46.30
N PRO A 752 7.86 -15.13 -46.73
CA PRO A 752 6.81 -14.62 -45.83
C PRO A 752 5.97 -15.69 -45.10
N VAL A 753 6.05 -16.97 -45.45
CA VAL A 753 5.23 -18.04 -44.89
C VAL A 753 6.08 -19.07 -44.14
N ARG A 754 6.09 -19.02 -42.82
CA ARG A 754 6.52 -20.14 -41.96
C ARG A 754 5.33 -20.87 -41.39
N LYS A 755 5.34 -22.20 -41.49
CA LYS A 755 4.34 -23.05 -40.80
C LYS A 755 4.74 -23.22 -39.34
N ALA A 756 3.75 -23.18 -38.45
CA ALA A 756 3.96 -23.50 -37.02
C ALA A 756 4.53 -24.92 -36.91
N GLY A 757 5.74 -25.07 -36.34
CA GLY A 757 6.43 -26.34 -36.15
C GLY A 757 7.68 -26.56 -36.99
N GLU A 758 8.08 -25.61 -37.84
CA GLU A 758 9.37 -25.68 -38.56
C GLU A 758 10.56 -25.41 -37.60
N GLU A 759 11.65 -26.18 -37.82
CA GLU A 759 12.91 -25.96 -37.07
C GLU A 759 13.45 -24.54 -37.29
N PRO A 760 14.02 -23.88 -36.23
CA PRO A 760 14.56 -22.54 -36.33
C PRO A 760 15.72 -22.48 -37.32
N ARG A 761 15.70 -21.50 -38.26
CA ARG A 761 16.80 -21.31 -39.23
C ARG A 761 18.07 -20.90 -38.51
N SER A 762 19.19 -21.58 -38.85
CA SER A 762 20.49 -21.23 -38.28
C SER A 762 21.10 -20.05 -39.01
N ILE A 763 21.34 -18.96 -38.27
CA ILE A 763 22.05 -17.77 -38.74
C ILE A 763 23.44 -17.68 -38.08
N ARG A 764 24.43 -17.28 -38.84
CA ARG A 764 25.81 -17.14 -38.41
C ARG A 764 26.24 -15.68 -38.49
N LEU A 765 26.64 -15.11 -37.36
CA LEU A 765 27.30 -13.81 -37.33
C LEU A 765 28.82 -14.02 -37.39
N SER A 766 29.44 -13.44 -38.38
CA SER A 766 30.88 -13.51 -38.65
C SER A 766 31.47 -12.11 -38.84
N LEU A 767 32.79 -11.98 -38.70
CA LEU A 767 33.47 -10.75 -39.01
C LEU A 767 33.62 -10.58 -40.50
N SER A 768 33.46 -9.38 -41.02
CA SER A 768 33.67 -9.06 -42.44
C SER A 768 35.15 -9.28 -42.85
N ARG A 769 35.45 -9.35 -44.14
CA ARG A 769 36.82 -9.50 -44.63
C ARG A 769 37.72 -8.31 -44.26
N ASP A 770 37.14 -7.13 -44.16
CA ASP A 770 37.84 -5.89 -43.83
C ASP A 770 38.06 -5.70 -42.32
N HIS A 771 37.56 -6.61 -41.49
CA HIS A 771 37.61 -6.59 -40.01
C HIS A 771 36.96 -5.36 -39.36
N GLU A 772 36.14 -4.59 -40.07
CA GLU A 772 35.50 -3.36 -39.58
C GLU A 772 34.02 -3.54 -39.17
N GLN A 773 33.37 -4.60 -39.65
CA GLN A 773 31.94 -4.84 -39.45
C GLN A 773 31.64 -6.33 -39.24
N THR A 774 30.48 -6.61 -38.71
CA THR A 774 29.93 -7.96 -38.58
C THR A 774 28.92 -8.20 -39.70
N VAL A 775 28.88 -9.44 -40.23
CA VAL A 775 27.99 -9.86 -41.32
C VAL A 775 27.21 -11.08 -40.86
N VAL A 776 25.91 -11.08 -41.15
CA VAL A 776 25.00 -12.19 -40.87
C VAL A 776 24.79 -12.99 -42.15
N SER A 777 24.89 -14.31 -42.06
CA SER A 777 24.64 -15.24 -43.17
C SER A 777 23.80 -16.43 -42.67
N LEU A 778 23.06 -17.06 -43.58
CA LEU A 778 22.48 -18.37 -43.31
C LEU A 778 23.61 -19.39 -43.11
N LYS A 779 23.44 -20.25 -42.13
CA LYS A 779 24.31 -21.42 -41.99
C LYS A 779 23.63 -22.57 -42.72
N ASP A 780 24.23 -23.00 -43.81
CA ASP A 780 23.82 -24.22 -44.55
C ASP A 780 23.94 -25.46 -43.64
#